data_27b26918e26e667161dce3deb813c999
#
_entry.id   27b26918e26e667161dce3deb813c999
#
_cell.length_a   1.000
_cell.length_b   1.000
_cell.length_c   1.000
_cell.angle_alpha   90.00
_cell.angle_beta   90.00
_cell.angle_gamma   90.00
#
_symmetry.space_group_name_H-M   'P 1'
#
loop_
_entity.id
_entity.type
_entity.pdbx_description
1 polymer ?
#
loop_
_entity_poly.entity_id
_entity_poly.type
_entity_poly.pdbx_seq_one_letter_code
_entity_poly.pdbx_strand_id
1 'polypeptide(L)'
;MADGARYSRALILGASVVSIATVMTESSLAQTASPRAENASSDQPKQAKRKPAKPQVAQQATPAALNANAQAGSTAPVQVLDTITVAATKTKERAIDSLAPVSSISLDQIQGLQPNRLSDIFYAVPGVSFQERGDDPATVINIRGLQDFGRVAVVVDGARQNYQRTGHNANGSFFLDPELIGGVDVVRGPTANIYGSGAIGGLVSFRTKDINDVLRPGERWGVDLSGSYGTNNSRGLGSVFGGVRATPDVDIFGGAVYRTQGNYKDGNGTEIGNTNNQVEAGLLKLTVRPALGHEVKFGGTFQDYQYTIGQMNTGPVATAAQRALYQGSSVYASDVKNYTGTVTWNYSLPSDNLFDTHVSVYGNRTDQDQTKTYHYSTSGAAYCGAGNVGNNISGCVGDKRGYVLNTVGFDANNTTRFNVGDWRNAVTYGVDAFQDDVITTDSRGNSNITTPSGIRTVSGGFMQLKQNYGTWFEAISAIRYDRYHLESGKTYTGGDRFSPKITLGVTPVAGFQPYVSYAEGYRAPSITETVISGAHATGGGPAFFVCPDGTSGLFCFLPNPNLRPEVGKNKEVGFNLKYDNIFTASDSFRGKINLFRNDVSDYIDLVASMPVPTGFGSFSQFYQYQNIANARIEGFEAETMYDAGNWFVGLAGHYIKGKNTQTNIGLATITPTKVVTTGGVRLLDRTLILSAQWASYGPNNDVPAGYVPSTGYDLINMYLTWNATKDIVFSASIDNLLNQYYRPYAVPGSSTDGTTQNDVLWTSPGPGRVYKAGLKIHFGGA
;
A
#
# COMPACT_ATOMS: atom_id res chain seq x y z
N MET A 1 29.69 -8.44 -26.29
CA MET A 1 28.62 -9.45 -26.40
C MET A 1 27.49 -9.27 -25.40
N ALA A 2 27.50 -8.24 -24.54
CA ALA A 2 26.46 -7.95 -23.56
C ALA A 2 25.37 -6.97 -24.04
N ASP A 3 25.62 -6.21 -25.10
CA ASP A 3 24.69 -5.18 -25.59
C ASP A 3 23.62 -5.68 -26.59
N GLY A 4 23.83 -6.83 -27.24
CA GLY A 4 22.86 -7.40 -28.17
C GLY A 4 21.59 -7.98 -27.52
N ALA A 5 21.67 -8.37 -26.26
CA ALA A 5 20.52 -8.94 -25.52
C ALA A 5 19.53 -7.87 -24.97
N ARG A 6 19.97 -6.62 -24.87
CA ARG A 6 19.15 -5.53 -24.31
C ARG A 6 18.15 -4.95 -25.30
N TYR A 7 18.48 -4.96 -26.60
CA TYR A 7 17.58 -4.45 -27.65
C TYR A 7 16.44 -5.41 -28.02
N SER A 8 16.65 -6.72 -27.89
CA SER A 8 15.60 -7.72 -28.19
C SER A 8 14.48 -7.76 -27.14
N ARG A 9 14.77 -7.41 -25.86
CA ARG A 9 13.76 -7.39 -24.79
C ARG A 9 12.78 -6.20 -24.88
N ALA A 10 13.28 -5.03 -25.31
CA ALA A 10 12.43 -3.86 -25.53
C ALA A 10 11.45 -4.06 -26.72
N LEU A 11 11.87 -4.82 -27.73
CA LEU A 11 11.01 -5.13 -28.89
C LEU A 11 9.89 -6.13 -28.55
N ILE A 12 10.14 -7.10 -27.66
CA ILE A 12 9.12 -8.08 -27.24
C ILE A 12 8.03 -7.42 -26.37
N LEU A 13 8.40 -6.48 -25.50
CA LEU A 13 7.43 -5.70 -24.72
C LEU A 13 6.58 -4.77 -25.59
N GLY A 14 7.17 -4.16 -26.62
CA GLY A 14 6.44 -3.35 -27.60
C GLY A 14 5.50 -4.18 -28.49
N ALA A 15 5.90 -5.39 -28.89
CA ALA A 15 5.11 -6.27 -29.74
C ALA A 15 3.87 -6.84 -29.01
N SER A 16 3.95 -7.13 -27.72
CA SER A 16 2.82 -7.65 -26.94
C SER A 16 1.70 -6.61 -26.75
N VAL A 17 2.03 -5.35 -26.56
CA VAL A 17 1.04 -4.26 -26.41
C VAL A 17 0.39 -3.92 -27.76
N VAL A 18 1.17 -3.94 -28.85
CA VAL A 18 0.66 -3.68 -30.21
C VAL A 18 -0.24 -4.82 -30.70
N SER A 19 0.06 -6.10 -30.36
CA SER A 19 -0.75 -7.24 -30.76
C SER A 19 -2.15 -7.22 -30.14
N ILE A 20 -2.31 -6.75 -28.88
CA ILE A 20 -3.62 -6.63 -28.24
C ILE A 20 -4.45 -5.50 -28.87
N ALA A 21 -3.82 -4.39 -29.25
CA ALA A 21 -4.50 -3.29 -29.92
C ALA A 21 -4.95 -3.66 -31.36
N THR A 22 -4.17 -4.49 -32.07
CA THR A 22 -4.49 -4.91 -33.44
C THR A 22 -5.67 -5.90 -33.48
N VAL A 23 -5.78 -6.79 -32.48
CA VAL A 23 -6.92 -7.72 -32.37
C VAL A 23 -8.24 -6.98 -32.08
N MET A 24 -8.20 -5.86 -31.37
CA MET A 24 -9.40 -5.06 -31.08
C MET A 24 -9.87 -4.20 -32.28
N THR A 25 -8.97 -3.82 -33.19
CA THR A 25 -9.34 -3.04 -34.39
C THR A 25 -9.90 -3.88 -35.53
N GLU A 26 -9.52 -5.15 -35.65
CA GLU A 26 -10.07 -6.04 -36.71
C GLU A 26 -11.49 -6.54 -36.42
N SER A 27 -11.91 -6.59 -35.14
CA SER A 27 -13.27 -7.03 -34.76
C SER A 27 -14.37 -5.98 -35.02
N SER A 28 -14.02 -4.74 -35.29
CA SER A 28 -15.00 -3.63 -35.51
C SER A 28 -15.37 -3.38 -36.97
N LEU A 29 -14.75 -4.07 -37.92
CA LEU A 29 -14.96 -3.86 -39.39
C LEU A 29 -15.78 -4.95 -40.09
N ALA A 30 -16.35 -5.91 -39.40
CA ALA A 30 -17.08 -7.05 -40.00
C ALA A 30 -18.61 -6.95 -39.93
N GLN A 31 -19.19 -5.77 -39.88
CA GLN A 31 -20.65 -5.61 -39.97
C GLN A 31 -21.07 -4.53 -40.96
N THR A 32 -20.93 -4.80 -42.24
CA THR A 32 -21.78 -4.20 -43.26
C THR A 32 -21.78 -5.08 -44.48
N ALA A 33 -22.79 -5.97 -44.65
CA ALA A 33 -23.35 -6.38 -45.93
C ALA A 33 -24.65 -7.17 -45.68
N SER A 34 -25.78 -6.56 -45.93
CA SER A 34 -27.06 -7.24 -46.19
C SER A 34 -27.10 -7.77 -47.60
N PRO A 35 -27.84 -8.81 -47.83
CA PRO A 35 -28.64 -8.88 -49.06
C PRO A 35 -30.12 -9.16 -48.82
N ARG A 36 -30.84 -8.68 -49.74
CA ARG A 36 -32.21 -8.43 -50.10
C ARG A 36 -33.09 -9.68 -50.25
N ALA A 37 -34.32 -9.47 -49.94
CA ALA A 37 -35.58 -10.22 -50.04
C ALA A 37 -35.77 -11.20 -51.16
N GLU A 38 -36.64 -12.21 -50.88
CA GLU A 38 -37.78 -12.56 -51.77
C GLU A 38 -38.86 -13.32 -51.01
N ASN A 39 -40.12 -13.10 -51.47
CA ASN A 39 -41.44 -13.43 -50.99
C ASN A 39 -41.79 -14.91 -50.85
N ALA A 40 -42.72 -15.23 -49.92
CA ALA A 40 -44.03 -15.84 -50.27
C ALA A 40 -44.90 -16.11 -49.02
N SER A 41 -46.06 -15.47 -48.98
CA SER A 41 -47.43 -15.93 -48.86
C SER A 41 -47.92 -16.83 -47.70
N SER A 42 -48.87 -16.21 -46.94
CA SER A 42 -50.16 -16.71 -46.43
C SER A 42 -50.22 -17.78 -45.33
N ASP A 43 -50.74 -17.43 -44.13
CA ASP A 43 -52.08 -17.68 -43.68
C ASP A 43 -52.26 -17.23 -42.19
N GLN A 44 -53.33 -16.45 -41.97
CA GLN A 44 -53.84 -16.13 -40.64
C GLN A 44 -54.80 -17.19 -40.14
N PRO A 45 -54.95 -17.37 -38.84
CA PRO A 45 -56.27 -17.13 -38.24
C PRO A 45 -56.28 -16.39 -36.88
N LYS A 46 -57.20 -15.45 -36.91
CA LYS A 46 -58.11 -14.94 -35.85
C LYS A 46 -57.65 -14.68 -34.42
N GLN A 47 -57.86 -13.43 -34.09
CA GLN A 47 -57.83 -12.75 -32.80
C GLN A 47 -58.71 -13.40 -31.69
N ALA A 48 -58.14 -13.40 -30.47
CA ALA A 48 -58.89 -13.35 -29.22
C ALA A 48 -58.45 -12.16 -28.41
N LYS A 49 -59.45 -11.27 -28.13
CA LYS A 49 -59.31 -10.07 -27.29
C LYS A 49 -58.92 -10.42 -25.86
N ARG A 50 -57.80 -9.90 -25.36
CA ARG A 50 -57.52 -9.82 -23.93
C ARG A 50 -57.41 -8.37 -23.47
N LYS A 51 -58.05 -8.10 -22.31
CA LYS A 51 -58.15 -6.82 -21.62
C LYS A 51 -56.75 -6.33 -21.21
N PRO A 52 -56.50 -5.00 -21.08
CA PRO A 52 -55.23 -4.45 -20.67
C PRO A 52 -54.94 -4.76 -19.20
N ALA A 53 -53.76 -5.34 -18.93
CA ALA A 53 -53.21 -5.48 -17.60
C ALA A 53 -52.59 -4.14 -17.15
N LYS A 54 -52.81 -3.81 -15.88
CA LYS A 54 -52.19 -2.67 -15.21
C LYS A 54 -50.66 -2.79 -15.23
N PRO A 55 -49.89 -1.69 -15.31
CA PRO A 55 -48.45 -1.74 -15.26
C PRO A 55 -47.99 -2.24 -13.88
N GLN A 56 -47.29 -3.37 -13.85
CA GLN A 56 -46.50 -3.78 -12.68
C GLN A 56 -45.32 -2.84 -12.51
N VAL A 57 -45.30 -2.18 -11.36
CA VAL A 57 -44.13 -1.45 -10.87
C VAL A 57 -43.00 -2.47 -10.73
N ALA A 58 -41.90 -2.22 -11.45
CA ALA A 58 -40.67 -3.00 -11.29
C ALA A 58 -40.19 -2.87 -9.84
N GLN A 59 -40.21 -3.98 -9.11
CA GLN A 59 -39.59 -4.05 -7.78
C GLN A 59 -38.09 -3.78 -7.93
N GLN A 60 -37.65 -2.70 -7.33
CA GLN A 60 -36.23 -2.42 -7.14
C GLN A 60 -35.62 -3.58 -6.34
N ALA A 61 -34.57 -4.17 -6.88
CA ALA A 61 -33.79 -5.19 -6.18
C ALA A 61 -33.24 -4.64 -4.86
N THR A 62 -33.54 -5.30 -3.78
CA THR A 62 -33.05 -5.00 -2.43
C THR A 62 -31.51 -5.12 -2.36
N PRO A 63 -30.80 -4.35 -1.54
CA PRO A 63 -29.34 -4.41 -1.41
C PRO A 63 -28.75 -5.77 -1.05
N ALA A 64 -29.57 -6.68 -0.51
CA ALA A 64 -29.17 -8.07 -0.24
C ALA A 64 -28.90 -8.92 -1.51
N ALA A 65 -29.48 -8.55 -2.66
CA ALA A 65 -29.26 -9.24 -3.93
C ALA A 65 -27.94 -8.84 -4.61
N LEU A 66 -27.38 -7.69 -4.27
CA LEU A 66 -26.06 -7.25 -4.77
C LEU A 66 -24.90 -8.01 -4.10
N ASN A 67 -25.09 -8.47 -2.86
CA ASN A 67 -24.05 -9.26 -2.17
C ASN A 67 -24.04 -10.75 -2.57
N ALA A 68 -25.15 -11.29 -3.07
CA ALA A 68 -25.23 -12.71 -3.39
C ALA A 68 -24.55 -13.10 -4.72
N ASN A 69 -24.40 -12.17 -5.66
CA ASN A 69 -23.71 -12.42 -6.93
C ASN A 69 -22.20 -12.13 -6.91
N ALA A 70 -21.70 -11.42 -5.89
CA ALA A 70 -20.25 -11.19 -5.72
C ALA A 70 -19.54 -12.35 -4.99
N GLN A 71 -20.30 -13.29 -4.39
CA GLN A 71 -19.75 -14.42 -3.62
C GLN A 71 -19.63 -15.73 -4.38
N ALA A 72 -19.89 -15.77 -5.67
CA ALA A 72 -19.55 -16.94 -6.48
C ALA A 72 -18.03 -16.93 -6.77
N GLY A 73 -17.28 -17.28 -5.76
CA GLY A 73 -15.93 -17.81 -5.67
C GLY A 73 -14.99 -17.62 -6.86
N SER A 74 -14.25 -16.52 -6.91
CA SER A 74 -12.98 -16.50 -7.60
C SER A 74 -11.86 -16.65 -6.54
N THR A 75 -11.50 -17.87 -6.24
CA THR A 75 -10.33 -18.21 -5.40
C THR A 75 -9.00 -18.09 -6.17
N ALA A 76 -8.97 -17.32 -7.25
CA ALA A 76 -7.76 -17.06 -8.01
C ALA A 76 -6.98 -15.89 -7.39
N PRO A 77 -5.64 -15.92 -7.36
CA PRO A 77 -4.81 -14.78 -6.93
C PRO A 77 -4.81 -13.65 -7.98
N VAL A 78 -6.00 -13.26 -8.45
CA VAL A 78 -6.22 -12.35 -9.56
C VAL A 78 -7.05 -11.18 -9.07
N GLN A 79 -6.60 -9.99 -9.37
CA GLN A 79 -7.25 -8.75 -8.99
C GLN A 79 -8.63 -8.63 -9.66
N VAL A 80 -9.70 -8.58 -8.85
CA VAL A 80 -11.08 -8.48 -9.33
C VAL A 80 -11.54 -7.03 -9.18
N LEU A 81 -11.58 -6.29 -10.29
CA LEU A 81 -12.01 -4.89 -10.32
C LEU A 81 -13.51 -4.69 -10.02
N ASP A 82 -14.30 -5.76 -9.91
CA ASP A 82 -15.72 -5.72 -9.52
C ASP A 82 -15.94 -5.66 -7.99
N THR A 83 -14.88 -5.69 -7.18
CA THR A 83 -14.95 -5.57 -5.71
C THR A 83 -15.52 -4.22 -5.31
N ILE A 84 -16.37 -4.21 -4.26
CA ILE A 84 -16.95 -2.98 -3.72
C ILE A 84 -15.88 -2.28 -2.86
N THR A 85 -15.67 -1.01 -3.11
CA THR A 85 -14.79 -0.11 -2.35
C THR A 85 -15.56 1.11 -1.86
N VAL A 86 -15.07 1.74 -0.80
CA VAL A 86 -15.49 3.08 -0.34
C VAL A 86 -14.34 4.08 -0.40
N ALA A 87 -13.16 3.62 -0.80
CA ALA A 87 -11.92 4.38 -0.63
C ALA A 87 -11.84 5.64 -1.52
N ALA A 88 -12.43 5.64 -2.71
CA ALA A 88 -12.32 6.76 -3.64
C ALA A 88 -13.28 7.93 -3.36
N THR A 89 -14.45 7.65 -2.79
CA THR A 89 -15.55 8.63 -2.66
C THR A 89 -16.24 8.63 -1.30
N LYS A 90 -15.82 7.78 -0.36
CA LYS A 90 -16.51 7.46 0.92
C LYS A 90 -17.95 6.94 0.71
N THR A 91 -18.29 6.54 -0.50
CA THR A 91 -19.56 5.89 -0.85
C THR A 91 -19.28 4.52 -1.48
N LYS A 92 -20.19 3.56 -1.23
CA LYS A 92 -20.04 2.20 -1.79
C LYS A 92 -20.17 2.21 -3.31
N GLU A 93 -19.12 1.78 -4.01
CA GLU A 93 -19.09 1.62 -5.47
C GLU A 93 -18.14 0.47 -5.85
N ARG A 94 -18.27 -0.12 -7.04
CA ARG A 94 -17.29 -1.10 -7.50
C ARG A 94 -16.03 -0.37 -7.95
N ALA A 95 -14.87 -0.98 -7.71
CA ALA A 95 -13.59 -0.41 -8.10
C ALA A 95 -13.54 -0.06 -9.60
N ILE A 96 -14.15 -0.89 -10.47
CA ILE A 96 -14.22 -0.65 -11.92
C ILE A 96 -15.08 0.58 -12.29
N ASP A 97 -16.10 0.89 -11.50
CA ASP A 97 -17.02 2.00 -11.78
C ASP A 97 -16.50 3.35 -11.22
N SER A 98 -15.45 3.33 -10.41
CA SER A 98 -14.86 4.54 -9.84
C SER A 98 -14.11 5.36 -10.91
N LEU A 99 -14.35 6.67 -10.96
CA LEU A 99 -13.59 7.63 -11.80
C LEU A 99 -12.26 8.01 -11.13
N ALA A 100 -11.54 7.00 -10.66
CA ALA A 100 -10.22 7.11 -10.04
C ALA A 100 -9.45 5.79 -10.26
N PRO A 101 -8.11 5.81 -10.23
CA PRO A 101 -7.28 4.61 -10.34
C PRO A 101 -7.30 3.82 -9.02
N VAL A 102 -8.37 3.07 -8.82
CA VAL A 102 -8.58 2.21 -7.64
C VAL A 102 -8.27 0.77 -7.98
N SER A 103 -7.50 0.12 -7.10
CA SER A 103 -7.33 -1.34 -7.07
C SER A 103 -7.86 -1.87 -5.75
N SER A 104 -8.61 -2.96 -5.78
CA SER A 104 -9.15 -3.61 -4.59
C SER A 104 -8.74 -5.07 -4.58
N ILE A 105 -8.25 -5.56 -3.45
CA ILE A 105 -7.74 -6.92 -3.26
C ILE A 105 -8.57 -7.61 -2.19
N SER A 106 -9.23 -8.71 -2.56
CA SER A 106 -10.10 -9.47 -1.66
C SER A 106 -9.32 -10.44 -0.76
N LEU A 107 -9.97 -10.96 0.29
CA LEU A 107 -9.42 -11.99 1.17
C LEU A 107 -8.99 -13.24 0.38
N ASP A 108 -9.83 -13.71 -0.56
CA ASP A 108 -9.53 -14.92 -1.35
C ASP A 108 -8.27 -14.75 -2.18
N GLN A 109 -8.06 -13.56 -2.74
CA GLN A 109 -6.82 -13.22 -3.47
C GLN A 109 -5.61 -13.21 -2.55
N ILE A 110 -5.74 -12.61 -1.36
CA ILE A 110 -4.67 -12.59 -0.35
C ILE A 110 -4.28 -14.01 0.06
N GLN A 111 -5.28 -14.86 0.36
CA GLN A 111 -5.05 -16.25 0.75
C GLN A 111 -4.40 -17.07 -0.38
N GLY A 112 -4.82 -16.84 -1.63
CA GLY A 112 -4.23 -17.51 -2.80
C GLY A 112 -2.76 -17.17 -3.03
N LEU A 113 -2.30 -15.97 -2.66
CA LEU A 113 -0.91 -15.53 -2.76
C LEU A 113 -0.01 -16.10 -1.65
N GLN A 114 -0.57 -16.57 -0.52
CA GLN A 114 0.17 -16.99 0.67
C GLN A 114 1.26 -15.98 1.08
N PRO A 115 0.91 -14.72 1.35
CA PRO A 115 1.88 -13.66 1.54
C PRO A 115 2.71 -13.87 2.81
N ASN A 116 3.97 -13.54 2.72
CA ASN A 116 4.87 -13.47 3.86
C ASN A 116 4.99 -12.05 4.40
N ARG A 117 4.98 -11.08 3.50
CA ARG A 117 5.06 -9.65 3.76
C ARG A 117 3.89 -8.94 3.09
N LEU A 118 3.62 -7.73 3.50
CA LEU A 118 2.58 -6.92 2.87
C LEU A 118 2.84 -6.67 1.39
N SER A 119 4.08 -6.49 0.98
CA SER A 119 4.49 -6.31 -0.42
C SER A 119 4.01 -7.43 -1.35
N ASP A 120 3.93 -8.66 -0.86
CA ASP A 120 3.48 -9.81 -1.65
C ASP A 120 2.02 -9.64 -2.12
N ILE A 121 1.17 -8.96 -1.32
CA ILE A 121 -0.22 -8.67 -1.64
C ILE A 121 -0.35 -7.71 -2.83
N PHE A 122 0.60 -6.78 -2.96
CA PHE A 122 0.55 -5.71 -3.96
C PHE A 122 1.36 -6.02 -5.23
N TYR A 123 1.76 -7.26 -5.41
CA TYR A 123 2.64 -7.66 -6.49
C TYR A 123 2.11 -7.24 -7.87
N ALA A 124 0.80 -7.38 -8.10
CA ALA A 124 0.12 -7.01 -9.34
C ALA A 124 -0.59 -5.63 -9.29
N VAL A 125 -0.29 -4.76 -8.30
CA VAL A 125 -0.88 -3.42 -8.24
C VAL A 125 0.02 -2.42 -9.00
N PRO A 126 -0.48 -1.75 -10.05
CA PRO A 126 0.30 -0.76 -10.78
C PRO A 126 0.63 0.46 -9.92
N GLY A 127 1.78 1.09 -10.14
CA GLY A 127 2.16 2.34 -9.48
C GLY A 127 2.43 2.22 -7.97
N VAL A 128 2.37 1.01 -7.42
CA VAL A 128 2.66 0.73 -6.00
C VAL A 128 3.93 -0.10 -5.88
N SER A 129 4.77 0.30 -4.96
CA SER A 129 6.01 -0.39 -4.62
C SER A 129 6.31 -0.21 -3.13
N PHE A 130 7.32 -0.92 -2.67
CA PHE A 130 7.69 -0.95 -1.25
C PHE A 130 9.17 -0.71 -1.12
N GLN A 131 9.54 0.04 -0.08
CA GLN A 131 10.92 0.05 0.39
C GLN A 131 11.06 -1.07 1.40
N GLU A 132 11.77 -2.12 1.01
CA GLU A 132 11.96 -3.29 1.85
C GLU A 132 13.42 -3.49 2.22
N ARG A 133 13.63 -3.76 3.48
CA ARG A 133 14.88 -4.33 3.98
C ARG A 133 14.63 -5.76 4.44
N GLY A 134 15.57 -6.64 4.18
CA GLY A 134 15.42 -8.03 4.60
C GLY A 134 15.35 -8.18 6.13
N ASP A 135 16.04 -7.30 6.86
CA ASP A 135 16.17 -7.29 8.31
C ASP A 135 15.13 -6.43 9.05
N ASP A 136 14.21 -5.75 8.34
CA ASP A 136 13.17 -4.92 8.95
C ASP A 136 11.78 -5.37 8.44
N PRO A 137 10.89 -5.87 9.31
CA PRO A 137 9.53 -6.24 8.94
C PRO A 137 8.60 -5.04 8.74
N ALA A 138 9.03 -3.83 9.09
CA ALA A 138 8.26 -2.62 8.86
C ALA A 138 8.01 -2.41 7.36
N THR A 139 6.83 -1.89 7.05
CA THR A 139 6.40 -1.63 5.67
C THR A 139 6.42 -0.15 5.37
N VAL A 140 7.05 0.25 4.27
CA VAL A 140 7.00 1.61 3.72
C VAL A 140 6.40 1.53 2.32
N ILE A 141 5.29 2.23 2.12
CA ILE A 141 4.56 2.22 0.85
C ILE A 141 4.96 3.43 0.01
N ASN A 142 5.23 3.15 -1.26
CA ASN A 142 5.49 4.14 -2.29
C ASN A 142 4.37 4.06 -3.34
N ILE A 143 3.67 5.16 -3.57
CA ILE A 143 2.70 5.29 -4.65
C ILE A 143 3.20 6.34 -5.64
N ARG A 144 3.45 5.92 -6.89
CA ARG A 144 3.89 6.80 -7.98
C ARG A 144 5.16 7.61 -7.65
N GLY A 145 6.08 7.05 -6.87
CA GLY A 145 7.30 7.75 -6.45
C GLY A 145 7.12 8.67 -5.24
N LEU A 146 5.96 8.70 -4.62
CA LEU A 146 5.69 9.41 -3.37
C LEU A 146 5.68 8.43 -2.22
N GLN A 147 6.65 8.57 -1.34
CA GLN A 147 6.81 7.78 -0.12
C GLN A 147 7.26 8.68 1.02
N ASP A 148 7.46 8.12 2.21
CA ASP A 148 7.96 8.78 3.41
C ASP A 148 7.04 9.82 4.05
N PHE A 149 7.16 9.98 5.34
CA PHE A 149 6.56 11.04 6.16
C PHE A 149 5.11 11.42 5.81
N GLY A 150 4.29 10.42 5.46
CA GLY A 150 2.87 10.65 5.22
C GLY A 150 2.54 11.23 3.83
N ARG A 151 3.36 11.00 2.80
CA ARG A 151 2.96 11.29 1.41
C ARG A 151 1.92 10.29 0.90
N VAL A 152 1.88 9.09 1.49
CA VAL A 152 0.82 8.08 1.31
C VAL A 152 0.07 7.93 2.63
N ALA A 153 -1.26 8.07 2.59
CA ALA A 153 -2.08 7.79 3.75
C ALA A 153 -2.28 6.27 3.89
N VAL A 154 -2.03 5.75 5.09
CA VAL A 154 -2.28 4.34 5.41
C VAL A 154 -3.29 4.28 6.56
N VAL A 155 -4.33 3.47 6.39
CA VAL A 155 -5.35 3.25 7.42
C VAL A 155 -5.62 1.75 7.60
N VAL A 156 -5.86 1.33 8.84
CA VAL A 156 -6.30 -0.02 9.21
C VAL A 156 -7.64 0.11 9.94
N ASP A 157 -8.70 -0.45 9.37
CA ASP A 157 -10.09 -0.28 9.86
C ASP A 157 -10.43 1.20 10.13
N GLY A 158 -9.92 2.13 9.30
CA GLY A 158 -10.10 3.58 9.44
C GLY A 158 -9.08 4.28 10.35
N ALA A 159 -8.35 3.57 11.19
CA ALA A 159 -7.31 4.14 12.05
C ALA A 159 -6.02 4.43 11.27
N ARG A 160 -5.52 5.65 11.35
CA ARG A 160 -4.27 6.05 10.67
C ARG A 160 -3.06 5.34 11.25
N GLN A 161 -2.15 4.95 10.36
CA GLN A 161 -0.85 4.35 10.68
C GLN A 161 0.25 5.36 10.34
N ASN A 162 0.59 6.21 11.30
CA ASN A 162 1.50 7.34 11.10
C ASN A 162 2.88 7.14 11.74
N TYR A 163 3.29 5.88 12.03
CA TYR A 163 4.53 5.61 12.74
C TYR A 163 5.73 6.32 12.09
N GLN A 164 6.51 6.99 12.91
CA GLN A 164 7.66 7.78 12.50
C GLN A 164 8.90 7.28 13.24
N ARG A 165 9.75 6.61 12.55
CA ARG A 165 11.12 6.33 12.96
C ARG A 165 12.04 6.77 11.84
N THR A 166 12.93 7.68 12.13
CA THR A 166 13.95 8.06 11.17
C THR A 166 15.17 7.18 11.35
N GLY A 167 15.55 6.50 10.36
CA GLY A 167 16.80 5.76 10.26
C GLY A 167 16.94 5.43 8.80
N HIS A 168 18.11 5.58 8.25
CA HIS A 168 18.46 5.32 6.85
C HIS A 168 17.53 4.34 6.13
N ASN A 169 16.31 4.65 5.73
CA ASN A 169 15.33 3.83 5.00
C ASN A 169 14.02 3.44 5.74
N ALA A 170 13.69 4.04 6.86
CA ALA A 170 12.47 3.65 7.60
C ALA A 170 11.50 4.80 7.86
N ASN A 171 11.45 5.78 6.96
CA ASN A 171 10.61 6.95 7.12
C ASN A 171 9.16 6.65 6.74
N GLY A 172 8.20 6.87 7.66
CA GLY A 172 6.78 6.63 7.39
C GLY A 172 6.41 5.15 7.32
N SER A 173 7.04 4.31 8.13
CA SER A 173 6.78 2.87 8.20
C SER A 173 5.58 2.53 9.09
N PHE A 174 5.03 1.33 8.93
CA PHE A 174 4.02 0.75 9.80
C PHE A 174 4.16 -0.78 9.86
N PHE A 175 3.47 -1.41 10.80
CA PHE A 175 3.51 -2.84 11.04
C PHE A 175 2.11 -3.43 10.90
N LEU A 176 1.95 -4.46 10.06
CA LEU A 176 0.69 -5.18 9.87
C LEU A 176 0.97 -6.58 9.32
N ASP A 177 0.57 -7.62 10.06
CA ASP A 177 0.68 -9.00 9.58
C ASP A 177 -0.37 -9.28 8.49
N PRO A 178 0.03 -9.82 7.32
CA PRO A 178 -0.87 -10.13 6.22
C PRO A 178 -2.05 -11.05 6.61
N GLU A 179 -1.89 -11.92 7.60
CA GLU A 179 -2.91 -12.87 8.02
C GLU A 179 -4.10 -12.21 8.74
N LEU A 180 -3.91 -11.00 9.30
CA LEU A 180 -5.01 -10.23 9.88
C LEU A 180 -5.93 -9.58 8.84
N ILE A 181 -5.50 -9.50 7.57
CA ILE A 181 -6.15 -8.70 6.53
C ILE A 181 -7.33 -9.46 5.91
N GLY A 182 -8.49 -8.80 5.84
CA GLY A 182 -9.69 -9.25 5.15
C GLY A 182 -9.91 -8.59 3.79
N GLY A 183 -9.17 -7.54 3.46
CA GLY A 183 -9.20 -6.85 2.17
C GLY A 183 -8.38 -5.57 2.16
N VAL A 184 -8.00 -5.12 0.97
CA VAL A 184 -7.19 -3.90 0.79
C VAL A 184 -7.74 -3.09 -0.38
N ASP A 185 -7.91 -1.79 -0.18
CA ASP A 185 -8.19 -0.84 -1.23
C ASP A 185 -7.01 0.11 -1.40
N VAL A 186 -6.61 0.35 -2.65
CA VAL A 186 -5.56 1.29 -3.03
C VAL A 186 -6.13 2.33 -3.97
N VAL A 187 -6.01 3.61 -3.60
CA VAL A 187 -6.33 4.74 -4.48
C VAL A 187 -5.04 5.46 -4.80
N ARG A 188 -4.69 5.54 -6.08
CA ARG A 188 -3.48 6.21 -6.56
C ARG A 188 -3.79 7.65 -6.95
N GLY A 189 -2.85 8.56 -6.67
CA GLY A 189 -3.04 10.00 -6.85
C GLY A 189 -3.72 10.68 -5.64
N PRO A 190 -3.79 12.01 -5.61
CA PRO A 190 -4.27 12.75 -4.45
C PRO A 190 -5.70 12.40 -4.05
N THR A 191 -5.86 11.94 -2.83
CA THR A 191 -7.15 11.70 -2.16
C THR A 191 -7.32 12.59 -0.92
N ALA A 192 -6.44 13.57 -0.77
CA ALA A 192 -6.46 14.51 0.35
C ALA A 192 -7.79 15.27 0.47
N ASN A 193 -8.53 15.42 -0.61
CA ASN A 193 -9.86 16.06 -0.64
C ASN A 193 -10.92 15.35 0.23
N ILE A 194 -10.74 14.07 0.61
CA ILE A 194 -11.65 13.32 1.48
C ILE A 194 -10.97 12.64 2.67
N TYR A 195 -9.63 12.45 2.61
CA TYR A 195 -8.84 11.83 3.68
C TYR A 195 -7.87 12.79 4.38
N GLY A 196 -7.81 14.04 3.96
CA GLY A 196 -7.00 15.09 4.58
C GLY A 196 -5.50 14.96 4.32
N SER A 197 -4.73 15.67 5.14
CA SER A 197 -3.28 15.74 5.03
C SER A 197 -2.63 14.36 4.99
N GLY A 198 -1.63 14.19 4.11
CA GLY A 198 -0.86 12.97 4.00
C GLY A 198 -1.33 12.01 2.90
N ALA A 199 -2.16 12.47 1.97
CA ALA A 199 -2.66 11.67 0.85
C ALA A 199 -2.37 12.31 -0.50
N ILE A 200 -1.15 12.87 -0.69
CA ILE A 200 -0.74 13.49 -1.98
C ILE A 200 -0.32 12.43 -3.01
N GLY A 201 0.19 11.30 -2.57
CA GLY A 201 0.51 10.13 -3.40
C GLY A 201 -0.67 9.19 -3.57
N GLY A 202 -1.51 9.09 -2.56
CA GLY A 202 -2.65 8.19 -2.53
C GLY A 202 -3.01 7.68 -1.14
N LEU A 203 -3.88 6.69 -1.12
CA LEU A 203 -4.39 6.02 0.08
C LEU A 203 -4.22 4.51 -0.06
N VAL A 204 -3.82 3.85 1.02
CA VAL A 204 -3.98 2.41 1.20
C VAL A 204 -4.84 2.15 2.43
N SER A 205 -5.98 1.53 2.22
CA SER A 205 -6.95 1.19 3.25
C SER A 205 -7.00 -0.32 3.46
N PHE A 206 -6.58 -0.77 4.62
CA PHE A 206 -6.67 -2.16 5.03
C PHE A 206 -7.93 -2.36 5.86
N ARG A 207 -8.70 -3.37 5.51
CA ARG A 207 -9.76 -3.93 6.35
C ARG A 207 -9.21 -5.21 6.99
N THR A 208 -9.29 -5.31 8.31
CA THR A 208 -8.97 -6.58 8.98
C THR A 208 -10.11 -7.58 8.83
N LYS A 209 -9.83 -8.88 9.02
CA LYS A 209 -10.85 -9.93 8.97
C LYS A 209 -12.03 -9.63 9.88
N ASP A 210 -13.21 -10.08 9.49
CA ASP A 210 -14.48 -9.89 10.19
C ASP A 210 -15.26 -11.21 10.21
N ILE A 211 -16.34 -11.27 10.95
CA ILE A 211 -17.18 -12.47 11.07
C ILE A 211 -17.63 -13.01 9.72
N ASN A 212 -17.95 -12.15 8.76
CA ASN A 212 -18.37 -12.55 7.41
C ASN A 212 -17.23 -13.13 6.54
N ASP A 213 -15.98 -13.03 6.98
CA ASP A 213 -14.82 -13.65 6.32
C ASP A 213 -14.64 -15.12 6.74
N VAL A 214 -15.33 -15.55 7.82
CA VAL A 214 -15.26 -16.91 8.35
C VAL A 214 -16.60 -17.62 8.27
N LEU A 215 -17.70 -16.99 8.71
CA LEU A 215 -19.02 -17.62 8.68
C LEU A 215 -19.60 -17.66 7.28
N ARG A 216 -20.07 -18.84 6.89
CA ARG A 216 -20.78 -19.07 5.63
C ARG A 216 -22.29 -18.76 5.76
N PRO A 217 -22.99 -18.64 4.63
CA PRO A 217 -24.45 -18.47 4.65
C PRO A 217 -25.15 -19.58 5.45
N GLY A 218 -25.96 -19.19 6.44
CA GLY A 218 -26.69 -20.10 7.30
C GLY A 218 -25.96 -20.53 8.58
N GLU A 219 -24.68 -20.24 8.72
CA GLU A 219 -23.93 -20.54 9.93
C GLU A 219 -24.13 -19.45 10.99
N ARG A 220 -24.28 -19.87 12.25
CA ARG A 220 -24.31 -19.00 13.41
C ARG A 220 -22.96 -18.91 14.11
N TRP A 221 -22.11 -19.90 13.96
CA TRP A 221 -20.73 -19.90 14.44
C TRP A 221 -19.80 -20.56 13.41
N GLY A 222 -18.55 -20.15 13.42
CA GLY A 222 -17.54 -20.78 12.58
C GLY A 222 -16.14 -20.50 13.10
N VAL A 223 -15.23 -21.44 12.82
CA VAL A 223 -13.80 -21.35 13.16
C VAL A 223 -12.97 -21.82 11.98
N ASP A 224 -12.03 -21.00 11.54
CA ASP A 224 -11.01 -21.33 10.56
C ASP A 224 -9.69 -21.61 11.28
N LEU A 225 -9.12 -22.79 11.07
CA LEU A 225 -7.76 -23.12 11.45
C LEU A 225 -6.88 -23.13 10.20
N SER A 226 -5.78 -22.38 10.21
CA SER A 226 -4.85 -22.35 9.09
C SER A 226 -3.44 -22.60 9.55
N GLY A 227 -2.68 -23.35 8.75
CA GLY A 227 -1.25 -23.58 8.95
C GLY A 227 -0.51 -23.61 7.63
N SER A 228 0.70 -23.05 7.58
CA SER A 228 1.56 -23.17 6.42
C SER A 228 3.03 -23.27 6.79
N TYR A 229 3.78 -23.95 5.92
CA TYR A 229 5.23 -24.08 6.02
C TYR A 229 5.90 -23.68 4.71
N GLY A 230 7.04 -23.02 4.81
CA GLY A 230 7.87 -22.62 3.67
C GLY A 230 9.32 -23.01 3.84
N THR A 231 9.95 -23.41 2.74
CA THR A 231 11.39 -23.69 2.68
C THR A 231 12.21 -22.40 2.62
N ASN A 232 13.51 -22.53 2.45
CA ASN A 232 14.51 -21.47 2.34
C ASN A 232 14.81 -20.74 3.67
N ASN A 233 13.82 -20.42 4.48
CA ASN A 233 14.01 -19.81 5.80
C ASN A 233 13.23 -20.51 6.92
N SER A 234 12.85 -21.78 6.71
CA SER A 234 12.08 -22.57 7.68
C SER A 234 10.87 -21.80 8.24
N ARG A 235 10.14 -21.12 7.36
CA ARG A 235 9.00 -20.30 7.74
C ARG A 235 7.82 -21.14 8.19
N GLY A 236 7.25 -20.78 9.33
CA GLY A 236 6.02 -21.35 9.85
C GLY A 236 4.97 -20.28 10.11
N LEU A 237 3.71 -20.60 9.79
CA LEU A 237 2.53 -19.81 10.13
C LEU A 237 1.48 -20.73 10.72
N GLY A 238 0.87 -20.32 11.83
CA GLY A 238 -0.35 -20.87 12.38
C GLY A 238 -1.32 -19.77 12.71
N SER A 239 -2.61 -19.94 12.36
CA SER A 239 -3.63 -18.98 12.72
C SER A 239 -4.95 -19.66 13.07
N VAL A 240 -5.73 -19.01 13.94
CA VAL A 240 -7.11 -19.36 14.28
C VAL A 240 -7.95 -18.09 14.23
N PHE A 241 -9.06 -18.17 13.50
CA PHE A 241 -10.07 -17.11 13.46
C PHE A 241 -11.46 -17.73 13.67
N GLY A 242 -12.27 -17.11 14.52
CA GLY A 242 -13.60 -17.63 14.77
C GLY A 242 -14.59 -16.55 15.17
N GLY A 243 -15.85 -16.82 14.95
CA GLY A 243 -16.91 -15.91 15.30
C GLY A 243 -18.23 -16.59 15.61
N VAL A 244 -19.09 -15.85 16.28
CA VAL A 244 -20.44 -16.29 16.62
C VAL A 244 -21.43 -15.13 16.47
N ARG A 245 -22.56 -15.37 15.82
CA ARG A 245 -23.77 -14.53 15.86
C ARG A 245 -24.55 -14.88 17.10
N ALA A 246 -24.18 -14.25 18.22
CA ALA A 246 -24.76 -14.54 19.53
C ALA A 246 -26.28 -14.28 19.55
N THR A 247 -26.69 -13.20 18.86
CA THR A 247 -28.10 -12.88 18.56
C THR A 247 -28.18 -12.34 17.13
N PRO A 248 -29.38 -12.10 16.56
CA PRO A 248 -29.51 -11.43 15.26
C PRO A 248 -28.80 -10.05 15.22
N ASP A 249 -28.66 -9.42 16.38
CA ASP A 249 -28.14 -8.05 16.51
C ASP A 249 -26.72 -7.98 17.07
N VAL A 250 -26.12 -9.12 17.47
CA VAL A 250 -24.79 -9.13 18.13
C VAL A 250 -23.90 -10.20 17.52
N ASP A 251 -22.79 -9.75 16.93
CA ASP A 251 -21.71 -10.60 16.43
C ASP A 251 -20.44 -10.42 17.27
N ILE A 252 -19.79 -11.52 17.61
CA ILE A 252 -18.48 -11.56 18.27
C ILE A 252 -17.51 -12.30 17.35
N PHE A 253 -16.36 -11.72 17.08
CA PHE A 253 -15.34 -12.27 16.21
C PHE A 253 -13.94 -12.03 16.77
N GLY A 254 -13.05 -13.01 16.64
CA GLY A 254 -11.67 -12.85 17.06
C GLY A 254 -10.74 -13.89 16.44
N GLY A 255 -9.44 -13.65 16.60
CA GLY A 255 -8.45 -14.58 16.11
C GLY A 255 -7.04 -14.25 16.57
N ALA A 256 -6.14 -15.21 16.38
CA ALA A 256 -4.74 -15.12 16.73
C ALA A 256 -3.86 -15.71 15.62
N VAL A 257 -2.67 -15.18 15.50
CA VAL A 257 -1.65 -15.53 14.51
C VAL A 257 -0.32 -15.69 15.19
N TYR A 258 0.38 -16.76 14.84
CA TYR A 258 1.79 -16.93 15.15
C TYR A 258 2.57 -17.18 13.87
N ARG A 259 3.60 -16.38 13.63
CA ARG A 259 4.47 -16.49 12.45
C ARG A 259 5.92 -16.49 12.90
N THR A 260 6.73 -17.34 12.30
CA THR A 260 8.18 -17.36 12.52
C THR A 260 8.91 -17.66 11.22
N GLN A 261 10.11 -17.12 11.09
CA GLN A 261 11.01 -17.44 10.00
C GLN A 261 12.48 -17.31 10.44
N GLY A 262 13.34 -18.15 9.87
CA GLY A 262 14.78 -18.02 9.97
C GLY A 262 15.36 -17.07 8.92
N ASN A 263 16.69 -17.00 8.86
CA ASN A 263 17.37 -16.27 7.79
C ASN A 263 17.12 -16.93 6.43
N TYR A 264 16.82 -16.12 5.41
CA TYR A 264 16.67 -16.66 4.07
C TYR A 264 18.00 -16.67 3.30
N LYS A 265 18.06 -17.51 2.27
CA LYS A 265 19.14 -17.53 1.27
C LYS A 265 18.67 -16.83 -0.01
N ASP A 266 19.56 -16.07 -0.62
CA ASP A 266 19.33 -15.44 -1.93
C ASP A 266 19.41 -16.46 -3.09
N GLY A 267 19.24 -15.99 -4.34
CA GLY A 267 19.31 -16.82 -5.53
C GLY A 267 20.69 -17.47 -5.79
N ASN A 268 21.74 -16.98 -5.17
CA ASN A 268 23.08 -17.56 -5.23
C ASN A 268 23.34 -18.56 -4.08
N GLY A 269 22.38 -18.76 -3.19
CA GLY A 269 22.49 -19.63 -2.04
C GLY A 269 23.19 -19.00 -0.83
N THR A 270 23.49 -17.69 -0.88
CA THR A 270 24.08 -16.95 0.23
C THR A 270 23.02 -16.65 1.28
N GLU A 271 23.29 -17.02 2.54
CA GLU A 271 22.41 -16.68 3.66
C GLU A 271 22.51 -15.19 4.00
N ILE A 272 21.36 -14.54 4.08
CA ILE A 272 21.24 -13.11 4.42
C ILE A 272 20.94 -13.01 5.91
N GLY A 273 21.92 -12.58 6.68
CA GLY A 273 21.84 -12.48 8.15
C GLY A 273 20.81 -11.46 8.61
N ASN A 274 20.29 -11.66 9.83
CA ASN A 274 19.29 -10.81 10.50
C ASN A 274 17.95 -10.69 9.75
N THR A 275 17.62 -11.63 8.86
CA THR A 275 16.33 -11.66 8.17
C THR A 275 15.30 -12.56 8.87
N ASN A 276 15.70 -13.13 10.01
CA ASN A 276 14.81 -13.87 10.90
C ASN A 276 13.90 -12.94 11.69
N ASN A 277 12.66 -13.37 11.89
CA ASN A 277 11.72 -12.68 12.77
C ASN A 277 10.66 -13.63 13.33
N GLN A 278 10.00 -13.17 14.39
CA GLN A 278 8.83 -13.79 14.97
C GLN A 278 7.73 -12.74 15.11
N VAL A 279 6.48 -13.13 14.87
CA VAL A 279 5.31 -12.26 14.97
C VAL A 279 4.22 -12.99 15.73
N GLU A 280 3.70 -12.34 16.76
CA GLU A 280 2.47 -12.70 17.45
C GLU A 280 1.43 -11.63 17.19
N ALA A 281 0.25 -12.01 16.70
CA ALA A 281 -0.78 -11.05 16.38
C ALA A 281 -2.16 -11.56 16.73
N GLY A 282 -3.07 -10.65 17.00
CA GLY A 282 -4.46 -10.98 17.30
C GLY A 282 -5.40 -9.84 16.98
N LEU A 283 -6.67 -10.18 16.84
CA LEU A 283 -7.74 -9.22 16.69
C LEU A 283 -8.99 -9.66 17.45
N LEU A 284 -9.79 -8.67 17.84
CA LEU A 284 -11.11 -8.88 18.44
C LEU A 284 -12.07 -7.84 17.87
N LYS A 285 -13.30 -8.27 17.50
CA LYS A 285 -14.37 -7.40 17.03
C LYS A 285 -15.70 -7.76 17.67
N LEU A 286 -16.44 -6.73 18.08
CA LEU A 286 -17.83 -6.82 18.53
C LEU A 286 -18.68 -5.92 17.64
N THR A 287 -19.70 -6.47 17.01
CA THR A 287 -20.67 -5.71 16.22
C THR A 287 -22.03 -5.77 16.88
N VAL A 288 -22.65 -4.61 17.10
CA VAL A 288 -23.98 -4.48 17.70
C VAL A 288 -24.88 -3.68 16.77
N ARG A 289 -26.10 -4.16 16.52
CA ARG A 289 -27.13 -3.53 15.69
C ARG A 289 -28.33 -3.15 16.56
N PRO A 290 -28.26 -2.01 17.30
CA PRO A 290 -29.25 -1.67 18.32
C PRO A 290 -30.63 -1.31 17.75
N ALA A 291 -30.71 -0.94 16.47
CA ALA A 291 -31.92 -0.60 15.77
C ALA A 291 -31.73 -0.75 14.25
N LEU A 292 -32.83 -0.77 13.52
CA LEU A 292 -32.80 -0.88 12.03
C LEU A 292 -31.94 0.25 11.42
N GLY A 293 -30.98 -0.13 10.58
CA GLY A 293 -30.06 0.79 9.93
C GLY A 293 -28.86 1.21 10.78
N HIS A 294 -28.83 0.93 12.08
CA HIS A 294 -27.72 1.26 12.96
C HIS A 294 -26.78 0.07 13.15
N GLU A 295 -25.48 0.32 13.05
CA GLU A 295 -24.43 -0.64 13.35
C GLU A 295 -23.33 0.04 14.14
N VAL A 296 -22.96 -0.52 15.29
CA VAL A 296 -21.81 -0.10 16.10
C VAL A 296 -20.81 -1.23 16.12
N LYS A 297 -19.55 -0.92 15.71
CA LYS A 297 -18.44 -1.87 15.73
C LYS A 297 -17.37 -1.40 16.70
N PHE A 298 -16.94 -2.29 17.56
CA PHE A 298 -15.73 -2.17 18.37
C PHE A 298 -14.70 -3.09 17.78
N GLY A 299 -13.53 -2.59 17.42
CA GLY A 299 -12.43 -3.35 16.85
C GLY A 299 -11.14 -3.09 17.60
N GLY A 300 -10.33 -4.15 17.75
CA GLY A 300 -8.98 -4.03 18.30
C GLY A 300 -8.02 -5.02 17.66
N THR A 301 -6.78 -4.58 17.38
CA THR A 301 -5.68 -5.43 16.95
C THR A 301 -4.50 -5.25 17.87
N PHE A 302 -3.78 -6.33 18.09
CA PHE A 302 -2.48 -6.38 18.77
C PHE A 302 -1.49 -7.11 17.89
N GLN A 303 -0.25 -6.61 17.82
CA GLN A 303 0.85 -7.26 17.11
C GLN A 303 2.16 -7.03 17.87
N ASP A 304 2.97 -8.06 17.96
CA ASP A 304 4.31 -8.06 18.55
C ASP A 304 5.30 -8.64 17.54
N TYR A 305 6.27 -7.84 17.14
CA TYR A 305 7.33 -8.22 16.18
C TYR A 305 8.67 -8.26 16.90
N GLN A 306 9.29 -9.42 16.91
CA GLN A 306 10.64 -9.64 17.44
C GLN A 306 11.61 -9.93 16.29
N TYR A 307 12.62 -9.10 16.13
CA TYR A 307 13.58 -9.22 15.02
C TYR A 307 14.91 -8.56 15.37
N THR A 308 15.89 -8.75 14.50
CA THR A 308 17.20 -8.10 14.61
C THR A 308 17.39 -7.17 13.44
N ILE A 309 17.63 -5.88 13.69
CA ILE A 309 17.93 -4.90 12.66
C ILE A 309 19.40 -4.50 12.71
N GLY A 310 19.98 -4.31 11.55
CA GLY A 310 21.38 -3.95 11.35
C GLY A 310 21.89 -4.83 10.25
N GLN A 311 23.11 -4.95 10.05
CA GLN A 311 23.79 -5.59 8.96
C GLN A 311 23.24 -6.94 8.45
N MET A 312 22.86 -6.98 7.20
CA MET A 312 22.19 -8.09 6.54
C MET A 312 23.13 -9.12 5.88
N ASN A 313 24.36 -8.75 5.58
CA ASN A 313 25.24 -9.58 4.74
C ASN A 313 26.46 -10.09 5.50
N THR A 314 26.24 -10.88 6.53
CA THR A 314 27.34 -11.53 7.22
C THR A 314 27.00 -12.98 7.46
N GLY A 315 27.37 -13.81 6.55
CA GLY A 315 27.66 -15.19 6.94
C GLY A 315 28.62 -15.20 8.13
N PRO A 316 28.67 -16.28 8.91
CA PRO A 316 29.48 -16.39 10.15
C PRO A 316 30.97 -16.14 9.96
N VAL A 317 31.44 -15.97 8.74
CA VAL A 317 32.83 -15.69 8.37
C VAL A 317 32.88 -14.51 7.40
N ALA A 318 32.58 -13.30 7.89
CA ALA A 318 32.89 -12.13 7.10
C ALA A 318 34.41 -12.06 6.85
N THR A 319 34.81 -11.94 5.59
CA THR A 319 36.21 -11.67 5.23
C THR A 319 36.69 -10.35 5.84
N ALA A 320 37.98 -10.13 5.95
CA ALA A 320 38.52 -8.85 6.43
C ALA A 320 38.01 -7.67 5.60
N ALA A 321 37.88 -7.83 4.26
CA ALA A 321 37.32 -6.83 3.37
C ALA A 321 35.83 -6.57 3.67
N GLN A 322 35.04 -7.59 3.90
CA GLN A 322 33.64 -7.45 4.29
C GLN A 322 33.48 -6.75 5.65
N ARG A 323 34.32 -7.09 6.64
CA ARG A 323 34.34 -6.40 7.94
C ARG A 323 34.69 -4.94 7.81
N ALA A 324 35.62 -4.58 6.90
CA ALA A 324 35.98 -3.19 6.65
C ALA A 324 34.81 -2.38 6.07
N LEU A 325 33.99 -2.98 5.18
CA LEU A 325 32.76 -2.36 4.64
C LEU A 325 31.75 -2.03 5.73
N TYR A 326 31.76 -2.79 6.81
CA TYR A 326 30.75 -2.70 7.86
C TYR A 326 31.24 -2.03 9.13
N GLN A 327 32.46 -1.56 9.12
CA GLN A 327 33.04 -0.88 10.28
C GLN A 327 32.18 0.31 10.71
N GLY A 328 31.83 0.33 12.00
CA GLY A 328 30.96 1.36 12.56
C GLY A 328 29.45 1.02 12.53
N SER A 329 29.05 -0.05 11.87
CA SER A 329 27.65 -0.49 11.85
C SER A 329 27.25 -1.18 13.17
N SER A 330 26.00 -0.93 13.59
CA SER A 330 25.45 -1.48 14.81
C SER A 330 24.31 -2.44 14.50
N VAL A 331 24.16 -3.45 15.35
CA VAL A 331 23.05 -4.43 15.29
C VAL A 331 22.21 -4.27 16.56
N TYR A 332 20.91 -4.27 16.40
CA TYR A 332 19.95 -4.09 17.47
C TYR A 332 18.92 -5.23 17.47
N ALA A 333 18.73 -5.88 18.61
CA ALA A 333 17.53 -6.64 18.87
C ALA A 333 16.37 -5.65 19.02
N SER A 334 15.31 -5.87 18.27
CA SER A 334 14.14 -5.01 18.18
C SER A 334 12.89 -5.76 18.59
N ASP A 335 12.08 -5.11 19.43
CA ASP A 335 10.75 -5.54 19.87
C ASP A 335 9.78 -4.41 19.52
N VAL A 336 8.75 -4.71 18.72
CA VAL A 336 7.77 -3.72 18.28
C VAL A 336 6.36 -4.19 18.60
N LYS A 337 5.69 -3.45 19.49
CA LYS A 337 4.29 -3.67 19.83
C LYS A 337 3.42 -2.63 19.15
N ASN A 338 2.47 -3.10 18.36
CA ASN A 338 1.47 -2.25 17.72
C ASN A 338 0.07 -2.59 18.24
N TYR A 339 -0.65 -1.57 18.67
CA TYR A 339 -2.02 -1.66 19.13
C TYR A 339 -2.89 -0.70 18.33
N THR A 340 -4.00 -1.19 17.77
CA THR A 340 -4.99 -0.34 17.11
C THR A 340 -6.35 -0.63 17.72
N GLY A 341 -7.07 0.41 18.13
CA GLY A 341 -8.43 0.32 18.63
C GLY A 341 -9.36 1.24 17.84
N THR A 342 -10.57 0.77 17.51
CA THR A 342 -11.57 1.53 16.74
C THR A 342 -12.96 1.36 17.36
N VAL A 343 -13.73 2.44 17.37
CA VAL A 343 -15.18 2.41 17.61
C VAL A 343 -15.85 3.13 16.45
N THR A 344 -16.68 2.41 15.73
CA THR A 344 -17.33 2.92 14.50
C THR A 344 -18.84 2.81 14.64
N TRP A 345 -19.56 3.88 14.36
CA TRP A 345 -21.00 3.88 14.21
C TRP A 345 -21.37 4.18 12.77
N ASN A 346 -22.17 3.32 12.19
CA ASN A 346 -22.76 3.49 10.86
C ASN A 346 -24.28 3.57 10.98
N TYR A 347 -24.87 4.50 10.24
CA TYR A 347 -26.29 4.54 9.99
C TYR A 347 -26.54 4.56 8.50
N SER A 348 -27.29 3.58 7.99
CA SER A 348 -27.61 3.50 6.57
C SER A 348 -28.92 2.73 6.38
N LEU A 349 -29.93 3.39 5.83
CA LEU A 349 -31.20 2.80 5.41
C LEU A 349 -31.44 3.09 3.93
N PRO A 350 -31.83 2.12 3.10
CA PRO A 350 -32.13 2.34 1.68
C PRO A 350 -33.28 3.34 1.43
N SER A 351 -34.19 3.47 2.40
CA SER A 351 -35.31 4.42 2.35
C SER A 351 -34.97 5.82 2.84
N ASP A 352 -33.81 6.00 3.49
CA ASP A 352 -33.37 7.30 3.99
C ASP A 352 -32.36 7.91 3.02
N ASN A 353 -32.80 8.96 2.32
CA ASN A 353 -31.92 9.67 1.39
C ASN A 353 -31.15 10.83 2.04
N LEU A 354 -31.47 11.21 3.28
CA LEU A 354 -30.84 12.32 3.97
C LEU A 354 -29.60 11.87 4.75
N PHE A 355 -29.68 10.66 5.35
CA PHE A 355 -28.64 10.17 6.23
C PHE A 355 -28.09 8.82 5.77
N ASP A 356 -26.84 8.81 5.41
CA ASP A 356 -25.97 7.65 5.26
C ASP A 356 -24.66 8.04 5.97
N THR A 357 -24.64 7.78 7.29
CA THR A 357 -23.70 8.42 8.22
C THR A 357 -22.65 7.42 8.69
N HIS A 358 -21.41 7.86 8.76
CA HIS A 358 -20.28 7.14 9.32
C HIS A 358 -19.59 8.00 10.35
N VAL A 359 -19.36 7.47 11.55
CA VAL A 359 -18.57 8.10 12.59
C VAL A 359 -17.59 7.09 13.16
N SER A 360 -16.33 7.42 13.22
CA SER A 360 -15.28 6.57 13.76
C SER A 360 -14.40 7.35 14.72
N VAL A 361 -14.07 6.75 15.87
CA VAL A 361 -13.03 7.20 16.79
C VAL A 361 -12.00 6.08 16.90
N TYR A 362 -10.73 6.44 16.86
CA TYR A 362 -9.65 5.45 16.86
C TYR A 362 -8.44 5.90 17.68
N GLY A 363 -7.68 4.90 18.12
CA GLY A 363 -6.35 5.07 18.69
C GLY A 363 -5.40 4.04 18.10
N ASN A 364 -4.17 4.47 17.81
CA ASN A 364 -3.08 3.60 17.40
C ASN A 364 -1.86 3.93 18.27
N ARG A 365 -1.20 2.88 18.79
CA ARG A 365 0.09 2.99 19.47
C ARG A 365 1.07 2.02 18.85
N THR A 366 2.20 2.53 18.41
CA THR A 366 3.38 1.72 18.05
C THR A 366 4.49 2.03 19.03
N ASP A 367 5.00 1.00 19.69
CA ASP A 367 6.05 1.07 20.69
C ASP A 367 7.20 0.17 20.26
N GLN A 368 8.33 0.75 19.92
CA GLN A 368 9.53 0.03 19.49
C GLN A 368 10.66 0.21 20.48
N ASP A 369 11.10 -0.88 21.06
CA ASP A 369 12.31 -0.96 21.86
C ASP A 369 13.44 -1.62 21.07
N GLN A 370 14.63 -1.01 21.13
CA GLN A 370 15.82 -1.55 20.49
C GLN A 370 16.96 -1.63 21.50
N THR A 371 17.59 -2.81 21.61
CA THR A 371 18.81 -3.02 22.41
C THR A 371 19.98 -3.29 21.48
N LYS A 372 21.06 -2.52 21.61
CA LYS A 372 22.28 -2.74 20.83
C LYS A 372 22.93 -4.05 21.26
N THR A 373 23.03 -5.02 20.35
CA THR A 373 23.59 -6.35 20.61
C THR A 373 25.02 -6.52 20.09
N TYR A 374 25.35 -5.77 19.04
CA TYR A 374 26.65 -5.88 18.40
C TYR A 374 27.06 -4.56 17.73
N HIS A 375 28.38 -4.37 17.61
CA HIS A 375 28.96 -3.28 16.83
C HIS A 375 30.13 -3.82 16.03
N TYR A 376 30.10 -3.61 14.72
CA TYR A 376 31.18 -4.06 13.85
C TYR A 376 32.39 -3.15 14.01
N SER A 377 33.48 -3.75 14.47
CA SER A 377 34.79 -3.12 14.53
C SER A 377 35.82 -4.00 13.85
N THR A 378 36.97 -3.44 13.48
CA THR A 378 38.08 -4.20 12.90
C THR A 378 38.61 -5.29 13.84
N SER A 379 38.41 -5.13 15.13
CA SER A 379 38.78 -6.10 16.17
C SER A 379 37.68 -7.11 16.51
N GLY A 380 36.46 -6.93 15.99
CA GLY A 380 35.29 -7.76 16.33
C GLY A 380 34.82 -7.60 17.78
N ALA A 381 35.39 -6.67 18.54
CA ALA A 381 35.07 -6.48 19.94
C ALA A 381 33.78 -5.65 20.13
N ALA A 382 33.10 -5.89 21.24
CA ALA A 382 32.01 -5.02 21.69
C ALA A 382 32.50 -3.59 21.86
N TYR A 383 31.89 -2.66 21.14
CA TYR A 383 32.34 -1.27 21.13
C TYR A 383 31.56 -0.44 22.15
N CYS A 384 32.29 0.17 23.06
CA CYS A 384 31.82 1.24 23.89
C CYS A 384 32.85 2.37 23.80
N GLY A 385 32.77 3.22 22.76
CA GLY A 385 33.79 4.25 22.54
C GLY A 385 33.81 5.29 23.66
N ALA A 386 35.01 5.50 24.20
CA ALA A 386 35.29 6.67 25.03
C ALA A 386 35.01 7.92 24.20
N GLY A 387 34.09 8.78 24.67
CA GLY A 387 33.67 10.01 23.96
C GLY A 387 32.32 9.93 23.23
N ASN A 388 31.69 8.77 23.19
CA ASN A 388 30.33 8.62 22.64
C ASN A 388 29.22 8.91 23.67
N VAL A 389 29.58 9.25 24.88
CA VAL A 389 28.65 9.69 25.91
C VAL A 389 28.20 11.10 25.52
N GLY A 390 26.97 11.23 25.04
CA GLY A 390 26.37 12.50 24.65
C GLY A 390 26.14 12.70 23.12
N ASN A 391 26.75 11.91 22.24
CA ASN A 391 26.66 12.13 20.79
C ASN A 391 26.10 10.96 19.99
N ASN A 392 25.80 9.85 20.62
CA ASN A 392 25.29 8.66 19.95
C ASN A 392 24.10 8.07 20.66
N ILE A 393 23.09 7.82 19.90
CA ILE A 393 21.97 7.01 20.32
C ILE A 393 22.52 5.62 20.64
N SER A 394 22.35 5.18 21.92
CA SER A 394 22.81 3.87 22.40
C SER A 394 24.27 3.52 21.99
N GLY A 395 25.24 4.22 22.59
CA GLY A 395 26.67 4.09 22.23
C GLY A 395 27.30 2.72 22.43
N CYS A 396 26.91 2.00 23.49
CA CYS A 396 27.52 0.72 23.89
C CYS A 396 26.60 -0.48 23.60
N VAL A 397 27.21 -1.67 23.49
CA VAL A 397 26.46 -2.92 23.53
C VAL A 397 25.73 -3.02 24.87
N GLY A 398 24.43 -3.35 24.84
CA GLY A 398 23.52 -3.36 25.98
C GLY A 398 22.71 -2.05 26.15
N ASP A 399 23.08 -0.96 25.49
CA ASP A 399 22.32 0.28 25.55
C ASP A 399 20.99 0.15 24.78
N LYS A 400 19.96 0.85 25.27
CA LYS A 400 18.61 0.79 24.75
C LYS A 400 18.18 2.14 24.16
N ARG A 401 17.34 2.06 23.13
CA ARG A 401 16.63 3.21 22.57
C ARG A 401 15.18 2.83 22.29
N GLY A 402 14.27 3.76 22.46
CA GLY A 402 12.85 3.56 22.28
C GLY A 402 12.22 4.60 21.36
N TYR A 403 11.21 4.18 20.62
CA TYR A 403 10.41 5.02 19.74
C TYR A 403 8.95 4.69 19.95
N VAL A 404 8.19 5.65 20.45
CA VAL A 404 6.76 5.50 20.69
C VAL A 404 6.02 6.52 19.84
N LEU A 405 5.01 6.09 19.11
CA LEU A 405 4.01 6.97 18.53
C LEU A 405 2.64 6.60 19.04
N ASN A 406 1.94 7.56 19.62
CA ASN A 406 0.51 7.49 19.90
C ASN A 406 -0.23 8.35 18.88
N THR A 407 -1.19 7.77 18.16
CA THR A 407 -2.12 8.52 17.29
C THR A 407 -3.53 8.33 17.81
N VAL A 408 -4.24 9.43 18.07
CA VAL A 408 -5.66 9.42 18.40
C VAL A 408 -6.40 10.28 17.38
N GLY A 409 -7.54 9.81 16.91
CA GLY A 409 -8.28 10.57 15.91
C GLY A 409 -9.76 10.20 15.80
N PHE A 410 -10.47 11.01 15.05
CA PHE A 410 -11.84 10.73 14.65
C PHE A 410 -12.10 11.11 13.19
N ASP A 411 -13.11 10.47 12.60
CA ASP A 411 -13.66 10.77 11.27
C ASP A 411 -15.17 10.69 11.35
N ALA A 412 -15.86 11.71 10.84
CA ALA A 412 -17.31 11.76 10.78
C ALA A 412 -17.75 12.30 9.43
N ASN A 413 -18.62 11.56 8.74
CA ASN A 413 -19.16 11.99 7.46
C ASN A 413 -20.60 11.52 7.26
N ASN A 414 -21.32 12.22 6.39
CA ASN A 414 -22.67 11.90 5.97
C ASN A 414 -22.83 12.06 4.46
N THR A 415 -23.64 11.23 3.85
CA THR A 415 -24.05 11.35 2.44
C THR A 415 -25.53 11.56 2.33
N THR A 416 -25.93 12.68 1.72
CA THR A 416 -27.30 13.02 1.40
C THR A 416 -27.54 12.83 -0.10
N ARG A 417 -28.61 12.14 -0.49
CA ARG A 417 -28.95 11.83 -1.88
C ARG A 417 -30.27 12.51 -2.27
N PHE A 418 -30.29 13.09 -3.47
CA PHE A 418 -31.50 13.72 -4.01
C PHE A 418 -31.45 13.76 -5.54
N ASN A 419 -32.62 13.85 -6.16
CA ASN A 419 -32.76 13.97 -7.60
C ASN A 419 -33.31 15.34 -8.00
N VAL A 420 -32.79 15.90 -9.09
CA VAL A 420 -33.29 17.16 -9.70
C VAL A 420 -33.47 16.88 -11.19
N GLY A 421 -34.71 16.67 -11.62
CA GLY A 421 -34.99 16.14 -12.96
C GLY A 421 -34.26 14.79 -13.18
N ASP A 422 -33.51 14.69 -14.26
CA ASP A 422 -32.75 13.48 -14.61
C ASP A 422 -31.38 13.38 -13.89
N TRP A 423 -31.04 14.39 -13.07
CA TRP A 423 -29.82 14.39 -12.29
C TRP A 423 -29.99 13.66 -10.97
N ARG A 424 -29.17 12.64 -10.76
CA ARG A 424 -29.01 11.97 -9.46
C ARG A 424 -27.81 12.58 -8.76
N ASN A 425 -28.03 13.10 -7.56
CA ASN A 425 -27.02 13.83 -6.80
C ASN A 425 -26.74 13.11 -5.47
N ALA A 426 -25.48 13.09 -5.07
CA ALA A 426 -25.03 12.67 -3.75
C ALA A 426 -24.04 13.73 -3.21
N VAL A 427 -24.37 14.33 -2.08
CA VAL A 427 -23.49 15.25 -1.35
C VAL A 427 -22.92 14.51 -0.16
N THR A 428 -21.61 14.29 -0.15
CA THR A 428 -20.87 13.74 0.98
C THR A 428 -20.09 14.85 1.66
N TYR A 429 -20.28 15.03 2.94
CA TYR A 429 -19.61 16.06 3.73
C TYR A 429 -19.16 15.49 5.07
N GLY A 430 -18.07 16.01 5.62
CA GLY A 430 -17.52 15.49 6.84
C GLY A 430 -16.40 16.31 7.42
N VAL A 431 -15.98 15.88 8.62
CA VAL A 431 -14.88 16.45 9.37
C VAL A 431 -14.03 15.33 9.96
N ASP A 432 -12.73 15.56 10.08
CA ASP A 432 -11.81 14.63 10.73
C ASP A 432 -10.71 15.40 11.48
N ALA A 433 -10.14 14.75 12.47
CA ALA A 433 -8.92 15.23 13.12
C ALA A 433 -8.13 14.06 13.68
N PHE A 434 -6.81 14.25 13.77
CA PHE A 434 -5.93 13.35 14.51
C PHE A 434 -4.78 14.10 15.15
N GLN A 435 -4.23 13.50 16.19
CA GLN A 435 -3.04 13.96 16.88
C GLN A 435 -2.04 12.82 16.96
N ASP A 436 -0.81 13.11 16.54
CA ASP A 436 0.37 12.25 16.70
C ASP A 436 1.21 12.79 17.86
N ASP A 437 1.58 11.93 18.80
CA ASP A 437 2.51 12.19 19.89
C ASP A 437 3.70 11.23 19.77
N VAL A 438 4.85 11.77 19.36
CA VAL A 438 6.12 11.04 19.18
C VAL A 438 6.96 11.21 20.43
N ILE A 439 7.32 10.09 21.06
CA ILE A 439 8.19 10.03 22.22
C ILE A 439 9.39 9.16 21.89
N THR A 440 10.58 9.69 22.09
CA THR A 440 11.81 8.94 21.87
C THR A 440 12.66 8.94 23.11
N THR A 441 13.28 7.79 23.41
CA THR A 441 14.10 7.57 24.61
C THR A 441 15.45 6.97 24.23
N ASP A 442 16.45 7.27 25.06
CA ASP A 442 17.78 6.66 25.00
C ASP A 442 18.26 6.38 26.43
N SER A 443 18.78 5.17 26.70
CA SER A 443 19.22 4.74 28.03
C SER A 443 20.38 5.54 28.61
N ARG A 444 21.09 6.30 27.79
CA ARG A 444 22.17 7.20 28.18
C ARG A 444 21.68 8.64 28.37
N GLY A 445 20.38 8.92 28.18
CA GLY A 445 19.84 10.27 28.24
C GLY A 445 20.21 11.16 27.08
N ASN A 446 20.73 10.60 25.97
CA ASN A 446 21.01 11.36 24.77
C ASN A 446 19.70 11.76 24.08
N SER A 447 19.66 12.95 23.49
CA SER A 447 18.58 13.29 22.58
C SER A 447 18.66 12.40 21.34
N ASN A 448 17.51 11.84 20.94
CA ASN A 448 17.42 11.08 19.69
C ASN A 448 17.32 12.06 18.53
N ILE A 449 18.46 12.50 18.03
CA ILE A 449 18.57 13.56 17.03
C ILE A 449 17.88 13.20 15.70
N THR A 450 17.81 11.92 15.36
CA THR A 450 17.24 11.49 14.07
C THR A 450 15.73 11.28 14.12
N THR A 451 15.15 11.14 15.34
CA THR A 451 13.69 11.03 15.53
C THR A 451 13.30 11.85 16.75
N PRO A 452 13.13 13.16 16.62
CA PRO A 452 12.81 14.04 17.73
C PRO A 452 11.40 13.79 18.28
N SER A 453 11.23 13.99 19.59
CA SER A 453 9.92 13.95 20.24
C SER A 453 9.11 15.21 19.89
N GLY A 454 7.78 15.08 19.86
CA GLY A 454 6.90 16.22 19.60
C GLY A 454 5.46 15.81 19.35
N ILE A 455 4.59 16.79 19.24
CA ILE A 455 3.15 16.62 19.00
C ILE A 455 2.77 17.29 17.69
N ARG A 456 1.98 16.60 16.86
CA ARG A 456 1.40 17.15 15.64
C ARG A 456 -0.09 16.88 15.61
N THR A 457 -0.91 17.94 15.48
CA THR A 457 -2.35 17.85 15.30
C THR A 457 -2.72 18.27 13.88
N VAL A 458 -3.58 17.51 13.22
CA VAL A 458 -4.13 17.81 11.91
C VAL A 458 -5.65 17.70 12.00
N SER A 459 -6.36 18.68 11.45
CA SER A 459 -7.82 18.68 11.39
C SER A 459 -8.31 19.24 10.06
N GLY A 460 -9.49 18.82 9.63
CA GLY A 460 -10.08 19.33 8.40
C GLY A 460 -11.54 19.02 8.23
N GLY A 461 -12.13 19.65 7.23
CA GLY A 461 -13.50 19.42 6.81
C GLY A 461 -13.63 19.45 5.31
N PHE A 462 -14.53 18.66 4.74
CA PHE A 462 -14.70 18.52 3.30
C PHE A 462 -16.18 18.47 2.89
N MET A 463 -16.41 18.81 1.63
CA MET A 463 -17.66 18.56 0.94
C MET A 463 -17.37 18.07 -0.47
N GLN A 464 -18.09 17.03 -0.89
CA GLN A 464 -18.02 16.41 -2.21
C GLN A 464 -19.42 16.28 -2.78
N LEU A 465 -19.62 16.69 -4.04
CA LEU A 465 -20.82 16.49 -4.81
C LEU A 465 -20.54 15.53 -5.95
N LYS A 466 -21.25 14.40 -5.97
CA LYS A 466 -21.26 13.44 -7.08
C LYS A 466 -22.59 13.58 -7.81
N GLN A 467 -22.54 13.79 -9.12
CA GLN A 467 -23.70 14.02 -9.99
C GLN A 467 -23.67 13.05 -11.16
N ASN A 468 -24.78 12.37 -11.41
CA ASN A 468 -24.97 11.51 -12.57
C ASN A 468 -26.16 12.02 -13.40
N TYR A 469 -25.96 12.20 -14.71
CA TYR A 469 -27.01 12.49 -15.66
C TYR A 469 -27.29 11.28 -16.54
N GLY A 470 -28.48 10.72 -16.40
CA GLY A 470 -28.80 9.44 -17.02
C GLY A 470 -27.82 8.35 -16.64
N THR A 471 -27.29 7.62 -17.65
CA THR A 471 -26.28 6.57 -17.50
C THR A 471 -24.97 6.90 -18.19
N TRP A 472 -24.85 8.07 -18.82
CA TRP A 472 -23.75 8.40 -19.72
C TRP A 472 -22.80 9.49 -19.20
N PHE A 473 -23.21 10.29 -18.20
CA PHE A 473 -22.37 11.37 -17.67
C PHE A 473 -22.28 11.30 -16.14
N GLU A 474 -21.07 11.46 -15.61
CA GLU A 474 -20.77 11.56 -14.18
C GLU A 474 -19.81 12.72 -13.92
N ALA A 475 -20.09 13.51 -12.90
CA ALA A 475 -19.21 14.57 -12.41
C ALA A 475 -19.00 14.42 -10.90
N ILE A 476 -17.76 14.63 -10.43
CA ILE A 476 -17.41 14.70 -9.01
C ILE A 476 -16.68 16.00 -8.76
N SER A 477 -17.22 16.84 -7.88
CA SER A 477 -16.59 18.08 -7.43
C SER A 477 -16.35 18.00 -5.92
N ALA A 478 -15.19 18.39 -5.43
CA ALA A 478 -14.93 18.41 -4.00
C ALA A 478 -14.05 19.60 -3.61
N ILE A 479 -14.23 20.05 -2.39
CA ILE A 479 -13.36 21.02 -1.72
C ILE A 479 -13.14 20.58 -0.29
N ARG A 480 -11.91 20.76 0.18
CA ARG A 480 -11.52 20.49 1.55
C ARG A 480 -10.68 21.63 2.10
N TYR A 481 -10.84 21.91 3.37
CA TYR A 481 -9.97 22.79 4.16
C TYR A 481 -9.28 21.97 5.23
N ASP A 482 -7.94 22.05 5.31
CA ASP A 482 -7.09 21.42 6.32
C ASP A 482 -6.31 22.47 7.11
N ARG A 483 -6.09 22.19 8.39
CA ARG A 483 -5.19 22.93 9.28
C ARG A 483 -4.30 21.98 10.04
N TYR A 484 -3.02 22.31 10.18
CA TYR A 484 -2.10 21.58 11.05
C TYR A 484 -1.45 22.48 12.07
N HIS A 485 -1.00 21.84 13.13
CA HIS A 485 -0.26 22.43 14.24
C HIS A 485 0.78 21.44 14.72
N LEU A 486 2.00 21.90 14.95
CA LEU A 486 3.13 21.10 15.39
C LEU A 486 3.89 21.83 16.49
N GLU A 487 4.19 21.13 17.59
CA GLU A 487 5.02 21.62 18.66
C GLU A 487 6.07 20.58 19.10
N SER A 488 7.26 21.03 19.39
CA SER A 488 8.35 20.24 19.96
C SER A 488 9.28 21.14 20.76
N GLY A 489 9.31 20.95 22.07
CA GLY A 489 10.04 21.83 22.96
C GLY A 489 9.58 23.29 22.86
N LYS A 490 10.44 24.17 22.36
CA LYS A 490 10.12 25.60 22.14
C LYS A 490 9.72 25.90 20.69
N THR A 491 9.78 24.92 19.81
CA THR A 491 9.44 25.09 18.39
C THR A 491 7.95 24.93 18.20
N TYR A 492 7.36 25.88 17.53
CA TYR A 492 5.92 25.96 17.24
C TYR A 492 5.73 26.36 15.78
N THR A 493 4.97 25.57 15.02
CA THR A 493 4.67 25.89 13.63
C THR A 493 3.27 25.38 13.23
N GLY A 494 2.69 25.93 12.20
CA GLY A 494 1.40 25.53 11.70
C GLY A 494 1.09 26.16 10.34
N GLY A 495 0.00 25.72 9.75
CA GLY A 495 -0.48 26.22 8.46
C GLY A 495 -1.82 25.61 8.09
N ASP A 496 -2.39 26.12 7.01
CA ASP A 496 -3.67 25.67 6.49
C ASP A 496 -3.71 25.68 4.96
N ARG A 497 -4.73 25.02 4.38
CA ARG A 497 -4.91 25.00 2.93
C ARG A 497 -6.31 24.51 2.52
N PHE A 498 -6.77 25.07 1.37
CA PHE A 498 -7.86 24.50 0.59
C PHE A 498 -7.34 23.55 -0.52
N SER A 499 -7.98 22.40 -0.68
CA SER A 499 -7.64 21.39 -1.68
C SER A 499 -8.86 21.07 -2.54
N PRO A 500 -8.95 21.60 -3.78
CA PRO A 500 -10.05 21.34 -4.70
C PRO A 500 -9.85 20.04 -5.48
N LYS A 501 -10.98 19.45 -5.96
CA LYS A 501 -11.00 18.35 -6.93
C LYS A 501 -12.17 18.51 -7.88
N ILE A 502 -11.93 18.17 -9.15
CA ILE A 502 -12.98 17.99 -10.15
C ILE A 502 -12.65 16.77 -11.02
N THR A 503 -13.63 15.92 -11.25
CA THR A 503 -13.52 14.76 -12.14
C THR A 503 -14.76 14.70 -13.01
N LEU A 504 -14.57 14.49 -14.30
CA LEU A 504 -15.66 14.40 -15.29
C LEU A 504 -15.48 13.09 -16.06
N GLY A 505 -16.52 12.28 -16.14
CA GLY A 505 -16.55 11.02 -16.87
C GLY A 505 -17.74 10.95 -17.82
N VAL A 506 -17.54 10.31 -18.94
CA VAL A 506 -18.59 10.05 -19.92
C VAL A 506 -18.60 8.57 -20.30
N THR A 507 -19.78 8.04 -20.65
CA THR A 507 -19.93 6.66 -21.13
C THR A 507 -20.54 6.72 -22.53
N PRO A 508 -19.73 7.00 -23.57
CA PRO A 508 -20.24 7.21 -24.92
C PRO A 508 -20.81 5.92 -25.54
N VAL A 509 -20.29 4.79 -25.13
CA VAL A 509 -20.78 3.44 -25.46
C VAL A 509 -20.72 2.55 -24.22
N ALA A 510 -21.61 1.58 -24.14
CA ALA A 510 -21.64 0.64 -23.02
C ALA A 510 -20.27 -0.03 -22.84
N GLY A 511 -19.77 -0.05 -21.61
CA GLY A 511 -18.50 -0.69 -21.28
C GLY A 511 -17.25 0.19 -21.44
N PHE A 512 -17.35 1.37 -22.05
CA PHE A 512 -16.22 2.29 -22.21
C PHE A 512 -16.50 3.63 -21.52
N GLN A 513 -15.75 3.94 -20.47
CA GLN A 513 -15.91 5.14 -19.67
C GLN A 513 -14.59 5.90 -19.54
N PRO A 514 -14.27 6.82 -20.48
CA PRO A 514 -13.19 7.78 -20.31
C PRO A 514 -13.54 8.84 -19.26
N TYR A 515 -12.52 9.31 -18.53
CA TYR A 515 -12.65 10.41 -17.59
C TYR A 515 -11.41 11.29 -17.55
N VAL A 516 -11.59 12.51 -17.08
CA VAL A 516 -10.52 13.46 -16.78
C VAL A 516 -10.65 13.92 -15.34
N SER A 517 -9.53 14.10 -14.64
CA SER A 517 -9.51 14.53 -13.25
C SER A 517 -8.44 15.57 -13.00
N TYR A 518 -8.78 16.56 -12.19
CA TYR A 518 -7.85 17.46 -11.52
C TYR A 518 -8.08 17.38 -10.03
N ALA A 519 -7.01 17.11 -9.24
CA ALA A 519 -7.09 17.05 -7.80
C ALA A 519 -5.84 17.66 -7.16
N GLU A 520 -6.04 18.48 -6.14
CA GLU A 520 -4.95 18.94 -5.29
C GLU A 520 -4.88 18.12 -4.01
N GLY A 521 -3.65 17.80 -3.59
CA GLY A 521 -3.34 17.13 -2.34
C GLY A 521 -2.43 17.98 -1.48
N TYR A 522 -2.55 17.86 -0.19
CA TYR A 522 -1.83 18.61 0.81
C TYR A 522 -1.15 17.68 1.81
N ARG A 523 0.11 17.97 2.18
CA ARG A 523 0.85 17.26 3.23
C ARG A 523 1.51 18.26 4.18
N ALA A 524 1.12 18.24 5.45
CA ALA A 524 1.81 18.96 6.51
C ALA A 524 3.21 18.37 6.73
N PRO A 525 4.22 19.18 7.06
CA PRO A 525 5.52 18.69 7.48
C PRO A 525 5.41 17.73 8.66
N SER A 526 6.34 16.77 8.74
CA SER A 526 6.46 15.87 9.90
C SER A 526 7.22 16.54 11.04
N ILE A 527 7.13 15.96 12.24
CA ILE A 527 7.91 16.41 13.40
C ILE A 527 9.40 16.34 13.07
N THR A 528 9.87 15.21 12.51
CA THR A 528 11.26 15.03 12.14
C THR A 528 11.77 16.07 11.15
N GLU A 529 11.03 16.31 10.06
CA GLU A 529 11.43 17.30 9.06
C GLU A 529 11.56 18.71 9.64
N THR A 530 10.74 19.04 10.62
CA THR A 530 10.65 20.37 11.21
C THR A 530 11.71 20.64 12.29
N VAL A 531 11.96 19.65 13.19
CA VAL A 531 12.71 19.89 14.41
C VAL A 531 13.95 19.03 14.61
N ILE A 532 14.32 18.19 13.64
CA ILE A 532 15.58 17.45 13.70
C ILE A 532 16.75 18.38 13.95
N SER A 533 17.59 18.09 14.95
CA SER A 533 18.71 18.96 15.34
C SER A 533 19.83 18.17 16.02
N GLY A 534 21.03 18.71 15.98
CA GLY A 534 22.21 18.18 16.68
C GLY A 534 23.18 17.40 15.81
N ALA A 535 24.26 16.94 16.42
CA ALA A 535 25.33 16.24 15.74
C ALA A 535 24.93 14.84 15.30
N HIS A 536 25.20 14.51 14.04
CA HIS A 536 25.15 13.11 13.61
C HIS A 536 26.38 12.39 14.18
N ALA A 537 26.12 11.23 14.73
CA ALA A 537 27.10 10.44 15.44
C ALA A 537 28.32 10.08 14.58
N THR A 538 29.47 10.23 15.15
CA THR A 538 30.71 9.66 14.62
C THR A 538 30.96 8.30 15.23
N GLY A 539 31.19 7.30 14.44
CA GLY A 539 31.74 6.03 14.93
C GLY A 539 33.18 6.22 15.37
N GLY A 540 33.45 6.64 16.63
CA GLY A 540 34.76 6.58 17.26
C GLY A 540 35.90 7.42 16.67
N GLY A 541 35.62 8.34 15.74
CA GLY A 541 36.58 9.26 15.19
C GLY A 541 36.57 10.65 15.85
N PRO A 542 37.54 11.52 15.59
CA PRO A 542 37.50 12.88 16.09
C PRO A 542 36.27 13.63 15.53
N ALA A 543 35.58 14.38 16.39
CA ALA A 543 34.51 15.27 15.95
C ALA A 543 35.08 16.35 15.02
N PHE A 544 34.47 16.53 13.85
CA PHE A 544 34.94 17.53 12.88
C PHE A 544 34.27 18.88 13.10
N PHE A 545 33.00 18.85 13.55
CA PHE A 545 32.19 20.07 13.68
C PHE A 545 31.49 20.11 15.05
N VAL A 546 31.36 21.32 15.57
CA VAL A 546 30.52 21.64 16.73
C VAL A 546 29.20 22.19 16.21
N CYS A 547 28.11 21.59 16.61
CA CYS A 547 26.77 21.98 16.20
C CYS A 547 26.24 23.17 17.00
N PRO A 548 25.25 23.93 16.49
CA PRO A 548 24.70 25.09 17.19
C PRO A 548 24.10 24.78 18.57
N ASP A 549 23.70 23.52 18.81
CA ASP A 549 23.19 23.03 20.11
C ASP A 549 24.31 22.62 21.10
N GLY A 550 25.58 22.80 20.70
CA GLY A 550 26.76 22.46 21.50
C GLY A 550 27.20 21.00 21.37
N THR A 551 26.48 20.15 20.65
CA THR A 551 26.91 18.78 20.35
C THR A 551 28.00 18.78 19.28
N SER A 552 28.82 17.71 19.22
CA SER A 552 29.90 17.58 18.25
C SER A 552 29.82 16.27 17.47
N GLY A 553 30.06 16.34 16.17
CA GLY A 553 30.00 15.18 15.31
C GLY A 553 30.57 15.36 13.92
N LEU A 554 30.30 14.40 13.04
CA LEU A 554 30.76 14.43 11.65
C LEU A 554 30.05 15.52 10.84
N PHE A 555 28.80 15.77 11.13
CA PHE A 555 27.96 16.83 10.61
C PHE A 555 26.78 17.11 11.56
N CYS A 556 26.08 18.20 11.30
CA CYS A 556 24.98 18.67 12.13
C CYS A 556 23.65 18.66 11.35
N PHE A 557 22.59 18.20 12.00
CA PHE A 557 21.24 18.52 11.54
C PHE A 557 20.80 19.88 12.07
N LEU A 558 20.12 20.64 11.24
CA LEU A 558 19.54 21.93 11.61
C LEU A 558 18.01 21.87 11.51
N PRO A 559 17.27 22.33 12.53
CA PRO A 559 15.82 22.42 12.47
C PRO A 559 15.36 23.47 11.45
N ASN A 560 14.18 23.24 10.86
CA ASN A 560 13.54 24.23 9.99
C ASN A 560 12.04 24.38 10.32
N PRO A 561 11.70 25.26 11.29
CA PRO A 561 10.30 25.50 11.65
C PRO A 561 9.51 26.29 10.56
N ASN A 562 10.19 26.80 9.54
CA ASN A 562 9.61 27.58 8.45
C ASN A 562 9.23 26.71 7.23
N LEU A 563 9.22 25.40 7.37
CA LEU A 563 8.77 24.51 6.30
C LEU A 563 7.32 24.78 5.91
N ARG A 564 7.11 24.97 4.61
CA ARG A 564 5.78 25.03 4.03
C ARG A 564 5.26 23.63 3.69
N PRO A 565 3.94 23.42 3.73
CA PRO A 565 3.34 22.16 3.31
C PRO A 565 3.62 21.83 1.84
N GLU A 566 3.79 20.55 1.54
CA GLU A 566 3.82 20.08 0.15
C GLU A 566 2.44 20.10 -0.48
N VAL A 567 2.37 20.44 -1.76
CA VAL A 567 1.12 20.48 -2.53
C VAL A 567 1.29 19.71 -3.84
N GLY A 568 0.60 18.59 -3.94
CA GLY A 568 0.50 17.84 -5.18
C GLY A 568 -0.67 18.34 -6.04
N LYS A 569 -0.40 18.67 -7.31
CA LYS A 569 -1.40 19.08 -8.32
C LYS A 569 -1.45 18.04 -9.42
N ASN A 570 -2.38 17.09 -9.29
CA ASN A 570 -2.49 15.96 -10.19
C ASN A 570 -3.50 16.23 -11.31
N LYS A 571 -3.08 15.95 -12.54
CA LYS A 571 -3.90 15.93 -13.75
C LYS A 571 -3.92 14.51 -14.26
N GLU A 572 -5.09 13.99 -14.58
CA GLU A 572 -5.25 12.59 -14.94
C GLU A 572 -6.25 12.41 -16.07
N VAL A 573 -5.94 11.48 -16.97
CA VAL A 573 -6.86 10.97 -18.00
C VAL A 573 -6.95 9.47 -17.77
N GLY A 574 -8.16 8.97 -17.52
CA GLY A 574 -8.37 7.55 -17.27
C GLY A 574 -9.42 6.94 -18.15
N PHE A 575 -9.40 5.61 -18.25
CA PHE A 575 -10.35 4.81 -19.01
C PHE A 575 -10.75 3.60 -18.17
N ASN A 576 -12.05 3.46 -17.91
CA ASN A 576 -12.62 2.24 -17.36
C ASN A 576 -13.21 1.41 -18.50
N LEU A 577 -12.81 0.13 -18.56
CA LEU A 577 -13.24 -0.84 -19.58
C LEU A 577 -13.98 -1.98 -18.88
N LYS A 578 -15.24 -2.20 -19.25
CA LYS A 578 -16.11 -3.16 -18.60
C LYS A 578 -17.00 -3.84 -19.63
N TYR A 579 -16.59 -5.04 -20.03
CA TYR A 579 -17.29 -5.82 -21.03
C TYR A 579 -17.60 -7.21 -20.50
N ASP A 580 -18.78 -7.69 -20.75
CA ASP A 580 -19.26 -9.04 -20.46
C ASP A 580 -19.69 -9.71 -21.75
N ASN A 581 -19.58 -11.04 -21.82
CA ASN A 581 -20.04 -11.86 -22.97
C ASN A 581 -19.39 -11.44 -24.31
N ILE A 582 -18.06 -11.29 -24.30
CA ILE A 582 -17.30 -10.84 -25.50
C ILE A 582 -17.16 -11.99 -26.51
N PHE A 583 -16.70 -13.15 -26.06
CA PHE A 583 -16.45 -14.34 -26.88
C PHE A 583 -17.33 -15.52 -26.45
N THR A 584 -17.73 -15.58 -25.18
CA THR A 584 -18.59 -16.63 -24.63
C THR A 584 -19.69 -15.99 -23.76
N ALA A 585 -20.75 -16.74 -23.46
CA ALA A 585 -21.86 -16.25 -22.63
C ALA A 585 -21.49 -16.00 -21.16
N SER A 586 -20.27 -16.29 -20.73
CA SER A 586 -19.85 -16.20 -19.34
C SER A 586 -18.47 -15.52 -19.15
N ASP A 587 -17.90 -14.98 -20.20
CA ASP A 587 -16.63 -14.27 -20.07
C ASP A 587 -16.81 -12.82 -19.66
N SER A 588 -15.76 -12.25 -19.11
CA SER A 588 -15.73 -10.84 -18.75
C SER A 588 -14.34 -10.23 -18.95
N PHE A 589 -14.32 -8.96 -19.33
CA PHE A 589 -13.12 -8.15 -19.38
C PHE A 589 -13.29 -6.91 -18.51
N ARG A 590 -12.31 -6.66 -17.65
CA ARG A 590 -12.22 -5.48 -16.82
C ARG A 590 -10.88 -4.83 -17.03
N GLY A 591 -10.87 -3.50 -17.16
CA GLY A 591 -9.62 -2.76 -17.35
C GLY A 591 -9.69 -1.34 -16.83
N LYS A 592 -8.60 -0.90 -16.22
CA LYS A 592 -8.34 0.50 -15.87
C LYS A 592 -7.03 0.92 -16.47
N ILE A 593 -7.03 2.04 -17.19
CA ILE A 593 -5.84 2.63 -17.80
C ILE A 593 -5.79 4.09 -17.37
N ASN A 594 -4.64 4.56 -16.92
CA ASN A 594 -4.46 5.92 -16.44
C ASN A 594 -3.17 6.53 -16.96
N LEU A 595 -3.26 7.77 -17.44
CA LEU A 595 -2.13 8.65 -17.69
C LEU A 595 -2.23 9.79 -16.68
N PHE A 596 -1.13 10.08 -16.01
CA PHE A 596 -1.13 11.10 -14.97
C PHE A 596 0.10 11.99 -15.03
N ARG A 597 -0.06 13.20 -14.48
CA ARG A 597 1.03 14.12 -14.17
C ARG A 597 0.71 14.82 -12.86
N ASN A 598 1.58 14.66 -11.89
CA ASN A 598 1.54 15.32 -10.59
C ASN A 598 2.69 16.30 -10.47
N ASP A 599 2.38 17.58 -10.42
CA ASP A 599 3.33 18.66 -10.13
C ASP A 599 3.28 18.92 -8.62
N VAL A 600 4.33 18.55 -7.86
CA VAL A 600 4.41 18.74 -6.42
C VAL A 600 5.23 20.00 -6.14
N SER A 601 4.59 21.02 -5.59
CA SER A 601 5.26 22.25 -5.15
C SER A 601 5.67 22.16 -3.69
N ASP A 602 6.69 22.92 -3.32
CA ASP A 602 7.26 22.97 -1.98
C ASP A 602 7.71 21.58 -1.46
N TYR A 603 8.20 20.72 -2.36
CA TYR A 603 8.67 19.39 -2.02
C TYR A 603 9.73 19.47 -0.90
N ILE A 604 9.53 18.72 0.19
CA ILE A 604 10.44 18.75 1.34
C ILE A 604 11.50 17.66 1.15
N ASP A 605 12.76 18.06 1.17
CA ASP A 605 13.90 17.15 1.05
C ASP A 605 15.04 17.58 1.96
N LEU A 606 15.93 16.63 2.27
CA LEU A 606 17.11 16.87 3.09
C LEU A 606 18.24 17.45 2.22
N VAL A 607 18.61 18.67 2.49
CA VAL A 607 19.63 19.41 1.74
C VAL A 607 20.91 19.49 2.56
N ALA A 608 22.04 19.12 1.92
CA ALA A 608 23.37 19.26 2.48
C ALA A 608 23.96 20.64 2.16
N SER A 609 24.72 21.23 3.08
CA SER A 609 25.57 22.39 2.81
C SER A 609 26.68 22.03 1.83
N MET A 610 27.31 23.04 1.23
CA MET A 610 28.53 22.82 0.45
C MET A 610 29.61 22.14 1.30
N PRO A 611 30.34 21.15 0.75
CA PRO A 611 31.43 20.50 1.47
C PRO A 611 32.51 21.47 1.91
N VAL A 612 32.97 21.34 3.15
CA VAL A 612 34.07 22.10 3.72
C VAL A 612 35.31 21.20 3.80
N PRO A 613 36.47 21.64 3.32
CA PRO A 613 37.73 20.89 3.44
C PRO A 613 38.08 20.65 4.91
N THR A 614 38.48 19.43 5.24
CA THR A 614 39.04 19.07 6.55
C THR A 614 40.35 18.33 6.36
N GLY A 615 41.10 18.04 7.43
CA GLY A 615 42.31 17.23 7.36
C GLY A 615 42.14 15.79 6.87
N PHE A 616 40.88 15.33 6.71
CA PHE A 616 40.50 13.97 6.30
C PHE A 616 39.63 13.92 5.03
N GLY A 617 39.52 15.05 4.31
CA GLY A 617 38.67 15.16 3.10
C GLY A 617 37.73 16.36 3.16
N SER A 618 36.75 16.38 2.27
CA SER A 618 35.73 17.45 2.23
C SER A 618 34.37 16.85 2.63
N PHE A 619 33.75 17.45 3.66
CA PHE A 619 32.47 16.99 4.21
C PHE A 619 31.46 18.13 4.27
N SER A 620 30.19 17.84 4.02
CA SER A 620 29.09 18.77 4.28
C SER A 620 28.90 18.92 5.78
N GLN A 621 28.94 20.15 6.26
CA GLN A 621 28.89 20.48 7.70
C GLN A 621 27.47 20.39 8.23
N PHE A 622 26.46 20.80 7.44
CA PHE A 622 25.07 20.93 7.85
C PHE A 622 24.14 20.20 6.90
N TYR A 623 23.10 19.61 7.47
CA TYR A 623 21.97 19.03 6.78
C TYR A 623 20.68 19.64 7.34
N GLN A 624 19.78 20.05 6.47
CA GLN A 624 18.52 20.66 6.85
C GLN A 624 17.41 20.24 5.89
N TYR A 625 16.25 19.90 6.40
CA TYR A 625 15.06 19.75 5.55
C TYR A 625 14.63 21.12 5.02
N GLN A 626 14.45 21.22 3.73
CA GLN A 626 14.08 22.46 3.05
C GLN A 626 12.97 22.18 2.01
N ASN A 627 12.15 23.19 1.76
CA ASN A 627 11.31 23.17 0.58
C ASN A 627 12.19 23.40 -0.65
N ILE A 628 12.54 22.32 -1.33
CA ILE A 628 13.24 22.39 -2.60
C ILE A 628 12.27 22.74 -3.73
N ALA A 629 12.80 22.97 -4.91
CA ALA A 629 11.99 23.23 -6.10
C ALA A 629 10.94 22.17 -6.35
N ASN A 630 10.03 22.52 -7.26
CA ASN A 630 8.93 21.65 -7.66
C ASN A 630 9.42 20.30 -8.20
N ALA A 631 8.82 19.23 -7.74
CA ALA A 631 8.97 17.90 -8.32
C ALA A 631 7.86 17.66 -9.34
N ARG A 632 8.19 17.02 -10.46
CA ARG A 632 7.21 16.54 -11.44
C ARG A 632 7.29 15.05 -11.55
N ILE A 633 6.15 14.40 -11.38
CA ILE A 633 6.00 12.95 -11.52
C ILE A 633 4.90 12.68 -12.53
N GLU A 634 5.23 11.93 -13.58
CA GLU A 634 4.30 11.61 -14.65
C GLU A 634 4.44 10.15 -15.08
N GLY A 635 3.38 9.58 -15.60
CA GLY A 635 3.43 8.17 -15.96
C GLY A 635 2.15 7.62 -16.54
N PHE A 636 2.25 6.33 -16.80
CA PHE A 636 1.19 5.47 -17.33
C PHE A 636 1.02 4.27 -16.40
N GLU A 637 -0.23 3.91 -16.15
CA GLU A 637 -0.62 2.72 -15.38
C GLU A 637 -1.71 1.97 -16.13
N ALA A 638 -1.63 0.66 -16.13
CA ALA A 638 -2.66 -0.22 -16.67
C ALA A 638 -2.88 -1.42 -15.77
N GLU A 639 -4.12 -1.82 -15.63
CA GLU A 639 -4.57 -2.98 -14.89
C GLU A 639 -5.76 -3.59 -15.62
N THR A 640 -5.60 -4.82 -16.13
CA THR A 640 -6.61 -5.48 -16.93
C THR A 640 -6.75 -6.95 -16.53
N MET A 641 -7.96 -7.48 -16.71
CA MET A 641 -8.31 -8.87 -16.46
C MET A 641 -9.33 -9.35 -17.49
N TYR A 642 -9.02 -10.44 -18.16
CA TYR A 642 -9.96 -11.24 -18.91
C TYR A 642 -10.19 -12.58 -18.22
N ASP A 643 -11.43 -12.89 -17.92
CA ASP A 643 -11.86 -14.13 -17.29
C ASP A 643 -12.84 -14.88 -18.21
N ALA A 644 -12.43 -16.04 -18.71
CA ALA A 644 -13.23 -16.92 -19.56
C ALA A 644 -13.99 -18.00 -18.76
N GLY A 645 -14.04 -17.89 -17.44
CA GLY A 645 -14.67 -18.86 -16.57
C GLY A 645 -13.75 -20.02 -16.18
N ASN A 646 -13.18 -20.75 -17.14
CA ASN A 646 -12.27 -21.88 -16.86
C ASN A 646 -10.80 -21.49 -16.90
N TRP A 647 -10.46 -20.36 -17.50
CA TRP A 647 -9.13 -19.78 -17.50
C TRP A 647 -9.23 -18.26 -17.43
N PHE A 648 -8.16 -17.63 -17.05
CA PHE A 648 -8.07 -16.19 -16.94
C PHE A 648 -6.66 -15.69 -17.26
N VAL A 649 -6.58 -14.45 -17.73
CA VAL A 649 -5.32 -13.75 -17.93
C VAL A 649 -5.46 -12.29 -17.53
N GLY A 650 -4.47 -11.78 -16.82
CA GLY A 650 -4.39 -10.39 -16.38
C GLY A 650 -3.05 -9.77 -16.69
N LEU A 651 -3.07 -8.47 -16.92
CA LEU A 651 -1.89 -7.64 -17.11
C LEU A 651 -1.99 -6.43 -16.21
N ALA A 652 -0.96 -6.20 -15.39
CA ALA A 652 -0.83 -5.02 -14.56
C ALA A 652 0.56 -4.43 -14.72
N GLY A 653 0.67 -3.10 -14.83
CA GLY A 653 1.99 -2.50 -14.97
C GLY A 653 1.97 -0.98 -14.92
N HIS A 654 3.17 -0.42 -14.77
CA HIS A 654 3.36 1.02 -14.76
C HIS A 654 4.70 1.42 -15.38
N TYR A 655 4.70 2.63 -15.91
CA TYR A 655 5.89 3.38 -16.31
C TYR A 655 5.81 4.76 -15.70
N ILE A 656 6.76 5.11 -14.82
CA ILE A 656 6.75 6.35 -14.05
C ILE A 656 8.10 7.04 -14.20
N LYS A 657 8.06 8.34 -14.42
CA LYS A 657 9.22 9.24 -14.36
C LYS A 657 8.96 10.32 -13.32
N GLY A 658 10.01 10.71 -12.63
CA GLY A 658 9.95 11.81 -11.67
C GLY A 658 11.26 12.56 -11.57
N LYS A 659 11.19 13.88 -11.52
CA LYS A 659 12.38 14.71 -11.43
C LYS A 659 12.13 16.04 -10.72
N ASN A 660 13.19 16.57 -10.15
CA ASN A 660 13.25 17.96 -9.73
C ASN A 660 13.25 18.86 -10.97
N THR A 661 12.29 19.78 -11.06
CA THR A 661 12.12 20.60 -12.27
C THR A 661 13.15 21.72 -12.44
N GLN A 662 13.90 22.07 -11.40
CA GLN A 662 14.97 23.07 -11.49
C GLN A 662 16.30 22.44 -11.91
N THR A 663 16.66 21.32 -11.28
CA THR A 663 17.96 20.65 -11.54
C THR A 663 17.87 19.64 -12.68
N ASN A 664 16.67 19.22 -13.07
CA ASN A 664 16.37 18.15 -14.02
C ASN A 664 16.94 16.77 -13.60
N ILE A 665 17.26 16.61 -12.31
CA ILE A 665 17.78 15.37 -11.74
C ILE A 665 16.59 14.47 -11.36
N GLY A 666 16.70 13.16 -11.62
CA GLY A 666 15.71 12.16 -11.23
C GLY A 666 15.47 12.11 -9.71
N LEU A 667 14.26 11.79 -9.29
CA LEU A 667 13.95 11.58 -7.87
C LEU A 667 14.34 10.15 -7.48
N ALA A 668 15.06 9.99 -6.38
CA ALA A 668 15.48 8.70 -5.87
C ALA A 668 14.32 7.74 -5.53
N THR A 669 13.15 8.28 -5.26
CA THR A 669 11.95 7.50 -4.90
C THR A 669 11.19 6.92 -6.10
N ILE A 670 11.59 7.22 -7.33
CA ILE A 670 10.97 6.66 -8.53
C ILE A 670 11.41 5.21 -8.72
N THR A 671 10.44 4.33 -8.75
CA THR A 671 10.68 2.89 -8.90
C THR A 671 10.80 2.48 -10.36
N PRO A 672 11.52 1.38 -10.64
CA PRO A 672 11.62 0.84 -11.99
C PRO A 672 10.26 0.57 -12.64
N THR A 673 10.20 0.61 -13.96
CA THR A 673 9.06 0.09 -14.72
C THR A 673 8.79 -1.34 -14.30
N LYS A 674 7.52 -1.66 -14.02
CA LYS A 674 7.08 -3.00 -13.65
C LYS A 674 5.92 -3.44 -14.54
N VAL A 675 6.00 -4.67 -15.03
CA VAL A 675 4.89 -5.35 -15.73
C VAL A 675 4.70 -6.71 -15.08
N VAL A 676 3.47 -7.03 -14.71
CA VAL A 676 3.08 -8.33 -14.15
C VAL A 676 2.01 -8.94 -15.03
N THR A 677 2.31 -10.12 -15.57
CA THR A 677 1.36 -10.95 -16.28
C THR A 677 0.92 -12.08 -15.36
N THR A 678 -0.37 -12.22 -15.16
CA THR A 678 -0.96 -13.32 -14.37
C THR A 678 -1.80 -14.18 -15.29
N GLY A 679 -1.62 -15.50 -15.23
CA GLY A 679 -2.46 -16.44 -15.97
C GLY A 679 -2.83 -17.64 -15.12
N GLY A 680 -3.99 -18.23 -15.34
CA GLY A 680 -4.40 -19.41 -14.59
C GLY A 680 -5.55 -20.18 -15.22
N VAL A 681 -5.72 -21.41 -14.73
CA VAL A 681 -6.77 -22.34 -15.12
C VAL A 681 -7.52 -22.85 -13.91
N ARG A 682 -8.82 -23.07 -14.08
CA ARG A 682 -9.71 -23.67 -13.09
C ARG A 682 -10.14 -25.05 -13.57
N LEU A 683 -9.79 -26.05 -12.82
CA LEU A 683 -9.98 -27.48 -13.10
C LEU A 683 -10.90 -28.11 -12.05
N LEU A 684 -11.34 -29.36 -12.29
CA LEU A 684 -12.17 -30.14 -11.37
C LEU A 684 -13.39 -29.32 -10.90
N ASP A 685 -14.22 -28.88 -11.86
CA ASP A 685 -15.38 -28.02 -11.59
C ASP A 685 -15.02 -26.76 -10.78
N ARG A 686 -13.85 -26.18 -11.09
CA ARG A 686 -13.28 -24.98 -10.47
C ARG A 686 -12.82 -25.14 -9.02
N THR A 687 -12.77 -26.37 -8.49
CA THR A 687 -12.26 -26.62 -7.14
C THR A 687 -10.73 -26.57 -7.08
N LEU A 688 -10.04 -26.84 -8.21
CA LEU A 688 -8.58 -26.74 -8.32
C LEU A 688 -8.20 -25.57 -9.23
N ILE A 689 -7.43 -24.63 -8.69
CA ILE A 689 -6.94 -23.47 -9.40
C ILE A 689 -5.42 -23.53 -9.47
N LEU A 690 -4.88 -23.46 -10.68
CA LEU A 690 -3.47 -23.33 -10.95
C LEU A 690 -3.22 -21.98 -11.60
N SER A 691 -2.28 -21.21 -11.09
CA SER A 691 -1.93 -19.91 -11.68
C SER A 691 -0.43 -19.63 -11.59
N ALA A 692 0.01 -18.72 -12.45
CA ALA A 692 1.37 -18.23 -12.47
C ALA A 692 1.37 -16.71 -12.64
N GLN A 693 2.35 -16.06 -12.04
CA GLN A 693 2.64 -14.65 -12.22
C GLN A 693 4.07 -14.50 -12.72
N TRP A 694 4.24 -13.77 -13.81
CA TRP A 694 5.52 -13.32 -14.31
C TRP A 694 5.62 -11.81 -14.12
N ALA A 695 6.55 -11.37 -13.28
CA ALA A 695 6.86 -9.96 -13.07
C ALA A 695 8.19 -9.60 -13.69
N SER A 696 8.17 -8.62 -14.58
CA SER A 696 9.35 -8.04 -15.20
C SER A 696 9.59 -6.63 -14.66
N TYR A 697 10.76 -6.42 -14.11
CA TYR A 697 11.23 -5.12 -13.60
C TYR A 697 12.30 -4.57 -14.53
N GLY A 698 12.09 -3.36 -15.04
CA GLY A 698 13.07 -2.66 -15.86
C GLY A 698 14.23 -2.11 -15.04
N PRO A 699 15.33 -1.66 -15.68
CA PRO A 699 16.37 -0.90 -15.00
C PRO A 699 15.89 0.51 -14.66
N ASN A 700 16.44 1.11 -13.61
CA ASN A 700 16.32 2.53 -13.31
C ASN A 700 17.71 3.15 -13.16
N ASN A 701 18.11 3.94 -14.15
CA ASN A 701 19.40 4.64 -14.21
C ASN A 701 19.25 6.15 -13.96
N ASP A 702 18.02 6.68 -13.90
CA ASP A 702 17.73 8.10 -13.64
C ASP A 702 17.61 8.35 -12.14
N VAL A 703 18.75 8.27 -11.45
CA VAL A 703 18.87 8.46 -10.00
C VAL A 703 19.83 9.60 -9.69
N PRO A 704 19.68 10.30 -8.55
CA PRO A 704 20.62 11.37 -8.15
C PRO A 704 22.05 10.84 -7.97
N ALA A 705 23.02 11.74 -8.06
CA ALA A 705 24.41 11.42 -7.76
C ALA A 705 24.54 10.85 -6.33
N GLY A 706 25.30 9.78 -6.18
CA GLY A 706 25.46 9.07 -4.91
C GLY A 706 24.42 7.96 -4.66
N TYR A 707 23.44 7.80 -5.54
CA TYR A 707 22.49 6.68 -5.50
C TYR A 707 22.90 5.58 -6.48
N VAL A 708 22.55 4.33 -6.16
CA VAL A 708 22.91 3.19 -7.00
C VAL A 708 21.78 2.89 -7.98
N PRO A 709 22.04 2.89 -9.31
CA PRO A 709 21.06 2.46 -10.30
C PRO A 709 20.61 1.03 -10.06
N SER A 710 19.32 0.74 -10.27
CA SER A 710 18.82 -0.62 -10.20
C SER A 710 18.96 -1.34 -11.55
N THR A 711 19.31 -2.63 -11.50
CA THR A 711 19.29 -3.52 -12.66
C THR A 711 17.92 -4.16 -12.80
N GLY A 712 17.48 -4.38 -14.04
CA GLY A 712 16.24 -5.11 -14.31
C GLY A 712 16.36 -6.60 -13.93
N TYR A 713 15.23 -7.21 -13.56
CA TYR A 713 15.13 -8.64 -13.26
C TYR A 713 13.71 -9.17 -13.54
N ASP A 714 13.60 -10.48 -13.68
CA ASP A 714 12.32 -11.17 -13.88
C ASP A 714 12.09 -12.18 -12.78
N LEU A 715 10.86 -12.25 -12.27
CA LEU A 715 10.45 -13.24 -11.28
C LEU A 715 9.23 -13.98 -11.78
N ILE A 716 9.23 -15.31 -11.61
CA ILE A 716 8.08 -16.15 -11.88
C ILE A 716 7.66 -16.82 -10.59
N ASN A 717 6.40 -16.65 -10.23
CA ASN A 717 5.75 -17.30 -9.09
C ASN A 717 4.63 -18.22 -9.58
N MET A 718 4.44 -19.35 -8.92
CA MET A 718 3.35 -20.29 -9.22
C MET A 718 2.53 -20.55 -7.97
N TYR A 719 1.22 -20.71 -8.17
CA TYR A 719 0.26 -20.91 -7.08
C TYR A 719 -0.70 -22.03 -7.43
N LEU A 720 -1.06 -22.81 -6.40
CA LEU A 720 -2.09 -23.83 -6.42
C LEU A 720 -3.04 -23.59 -5.25
N THR A 721 -4.32 -23.57 -5.52
CA THR A 721 -5.38 -23.62 -4.50
C THR A 721 -6.35 -24.75 -4.84
N TRP A 722 -6.55 -25.69 -3.90
CA TRP A 722 -7.45 -26.80 -4.07
C TRP A 722 -8.47 -26.84 -2.94
N ASN A 723 -9.71 -26.52 -3.26
CA ASN A 723 -10.86 -26.69 -2.39
C ASN A 723 -11.26 -28.17 -2.41
N ALA A 724 -10.53 -29.03 -1.65
CA ALA A 724 -10.71 -30.48 -1.65
C ALA A 724 -12.12 -30.87 -1.17
N THR A 725 -12.65 -30.13 -0.21
CA THR A 725 -14.04 -30.15 0.22
C THR A 725 -14.52 -28.72 0.48
N LYS A 726 -15.80 -28.54 0.81
CA LYS A 726 -16.29 -27.23 1.27
C LYS A 726 -15.54 -26.72 2.52
N ASP A 727 -14.98 -27.62 3.33
CA ASP A 727 -14.38 -27.30 4.64
C ASP A 727 -12.84 -27.38 4.64
N ILE A 728 -12.22 -27.95 3.60
CA ILE A 728 -10.77 -28.18 3.55
C ILE A 728 -10.18 -27.57 2.28
N VAL A 729 -9.25 -26.66 2.45
CA VAL A 729 -8.50 -26.01 1.38
C VAL A 729 -7.02 -26.30 1.52
N PHE A 730 -6.43 -26.88 0.49
CA PHE A 730 -4.97 -27.00 0.34
C PHE A 730 -4.46 -25.88 -0.55
N SER A 731 -3.32 -25.32 -0.16
CA SER A 731 -2.63 -24.33 -0.95
C SER A 731 -1.15 -24.67 -1.07
N ALA A 732 -0.56 -24.39 -2.23
CA ALA A 732 0.87 -24.50 -2.44
C ALA A 732 1.36 -23.38 -3.32
N SER A 733 2.60 -22.95 -3.14
CA SER A 733 3.20 -21.97 -4.05
C SER A 733 4.70 -22.19 -4.19
N ILE A 734 5.24 -21.66 -5.28
CA ILE A 734 6.68 -21.56 -5.54
C ILE A 734 6.96 -20.10 -5.87
N ASP A 735 7.62 -19.41 -4.97
CA ASP A 735 8.10 -18.06 -5.22
C ASP A 735 9.49 -18.13 -5.86
N ASN A 736 9.77 -17.23 -6.79
CA ASN A 736 11.02 -17.17 -7.53
C ASN A 736 11.39 -18.55 -8.13
N LEU A 737 10.51 -19.09 -8.98
CA LEU A 737 10.62 -20.43 -9.59
C LEU A 737 12.00 -20.70 -10.20
N LEU A 738 12.60 -19.70 -10.86
CA LEU A 738 13.88 -19.82 -11.55
C LEU A 738 15.10 -19.63 -10.62
N ASN A 739 14.88 -19.43 -9.33
CA ASN A 739 15.92 -19.13 -8.35
C ASN A 739 16.80 -17.94 -8.77
N GLN A 740 16.19 -16.91 -9.36
CA GLN A 740 16.87 -15.71 -9.83
C GLN A 740 17.48 -14.95 -8.65
N TYR A 741 18.74 -14.57 -8.75
CA TYR A 741 19.31 -13.54 -7.87
C TYR A 741 18.80 -12.17 -8.30
N TYR A 742 18.23 -11.41 -7.35
CA TYR A 742 17.70 -10.07 -7.60
C TYR A 742 17.85 -9.18 -6.38
N ARG A 743 17.86 -7.88 -6.60
CA ARG A 743 17.75 -6.88 -5.55
C ARG A 743 16.50 -6.04 -5.79
N PRO A 744 15.52 -6.06 -4.87
CA PRO A 744 14.39 -5.13 -4.92
C PRO A 744 14.91 -3.70 -4.94
N TYR A 745 14.27 -2.82 -5.70
CA TYR A 745 14.60 -1.42 -5.65
C TYR A 745 14.18 -0.87 -4.28
N ALA A 746 15.14 -0.53 -3.46
CA ALA A 746 14.95 0.25 -2.25
C ALA A 746 15.64 1.60 -2.47
N VAL A 747 15.03 2.68 -2.00
CA VAL A 747 15.72 3.99 -1.98
C VAL A 747 16.85 3.85 -0.97
N PRO A 748 18.10 3.81 -1.37
CA PRO A 748 19.20 3.88 -0.42
C PRO A 748 19.07 5.22 0.30
N GLY A 749 19.21 5.23 1.61
CA GLY A 749 19.37 6.49 2.34
C GLY A 749 20.49 7.26 1.68
N SER A 750 20.37 8.57 1.54
CA SER A 750 21.37 9.39 0.85
C SER A 750 22.76 9.03 1.36
N SER A 751 23.55 8.39 0.52
CA SER A 751 24.94 8.18 0.85
C SER A 751 25.63 9.50 0.62
N THR A 752 26.02 10.11 1.70
CA THR A 752 26.78 11.38 1.65
C THR A 752 28.18 11.21 1.05
N ASP A 753 28.62 9.98 0.86
CA ASP A 753 29.96 9.65 0.40
C ASP A 753 30.04 9.09 -1.03
N GLY A 754 28.89 8.85 -1.68
CA GLY A 754 28.85 8.40 -3.08
C GLY A 754 29.53 7.05 -3.33
N THR A 755 29.79 6.26 -2.30
CA THR A 755 30.47 4.97 -2.44
C THR A 755 29.49 3.82 -2.60
N THR A 756 29.89 2.80 -3.35
CA THR A 756 29.18 1.51 -3.49
C THR A 756 28.99 0.76 -2.16
N GLN A 757 29.64 1.20 -1.10
CA GLN A 757 29.50 0.64 0.25
C GLN A 757 28.07 0.74 0.79
N ASN A 758 27.37 1.83 0.50
CA ASN A 758 26.00 2.04 1.00
C ASN A 758 24.97 1.15 0.31
N ASP A 759 25.20 0.74 -0.93
CA ASP A 759 24.34 -0.24 -1.60
C ASP A 759 24.34 -1.57 -0.86
N VAL A 760 25.48 -2.06 -0.44
CA VAL A 760 25.62 -3.32 0.29
C VAL A 760 25.06 -3.24 1.71
N LEU A 761 25.11 -2.09 2.35
CA LEU A 761 24.61 -1.89 3.72
C LEU A 761 23.08 -1.75 3.80
N TRP A 762 22.46 -1.15 2.78
CA TRP A 762 21.08 -0.70 2.85
C TRP A 762 20.13 -1.46 1.91
N THR A 763 20.66 -2.21 0.95
CA THR A 763 19.88 -3.04 0.04
C THR A 763 20.20 -4.51 0.27
N SER A 764 19.21 -5.33 0.56
CA SER A 764 19.39 -6.78 0.63
C SER A 764 18.94 -7.44 -0.67
N PRO A 765 19.63 -8.50 -1.11
CA PRO A 765 19.07 -9.38 -2.13
C PRO A 765 17.73 -9.94 -1.66
N GLY A 766 16.81 -10.13 -2.59
CA GLY A 766 15.58 -10.85 -2.31
C GLY A 766 15.80 -12.33 -2.09
N PRO A 767 14.85 -13.06 -1.49
CA PRO A 767 14.97 -14.48 -1.26
C PRO A 767 15.06 -15.25 -2.58
N GLY A 768 15.90 -16.29 -2.60
CA GLY A 768 15.92 -17.29 -3.65
C GLY A 768 14.60 -18.07 -3.69
N ARG A 769 14.57 -19.19 -4.39
CA ARG A 769 13.36 -19.99 -4.52
C ARG A 769 12.83 -20.47 -3.16
N VAL A 770 11.49 -20.30 -2.98
CA VAL A 770 10.77 -20.73 -1.78
C VAL A 770 9.61 -21.63 -2.20
N TYR A 771 9.53 -22.83 -1.67
CA TYR A 771 8.36 -23.70 -1.76
C TYR A 771 7.50 -23.50 -0.53
N LYS A 772 6.20 -23.33 -0.70
CA LYS A 772 5.23 -23.18 0.39
C LYS A 772 4.12 -24.21 0.27
N ALA A 773 3.62 -24.70 1.40
CA ALA A 773 2.43 -25.53 1.47
C ALA A 773 1.58 -25.09 2.66
N GLY A 774 0.28 -25.05 2.49
CA GLY A 774 -0.68 -24.62 3.51
C GLY A 774 -1.92 -25.48 3.51
N LEU A 775 -2.56 -25.52 4.67
CA LEU A 775 -3.84 -26.17 4.93
C LEU A 775 -4.72 -25.23 5.73
N LYS A 776 -5.97 -25.08 5.28
CA LYS A 776 -7.02 -24.38 6.01
C LYS A 776 -8.19 -25.35 6.21
N ILE A 777 -8.70 -25.42 7.45
CA ILE A 777 -9.84 -26.25 7.84
C ILE A 777 -10.90 -25.32 8.47
N HIS A 778 -12.11 -25.44 7.98
CA HIS A 778 -13.26 -24.73 8.52
C HIS A 778 -14.14 -25.65 9.34
N PHE A 779 -14.60 -25.17 10.48
CA PHE A 779 -15.62 -25.76 11.32
C PHE A 779 -16.73 -24.73 11.52
N GLY A 780 -17.99 -25.11 11.32
CA GLY A 780 -19.10 -24.19 11.49
C GLY A 780 -20.43 -24.90 11.59
N GLY A 781 -21.45 -24.19 12.05
CA GLY A 781 -22.79 -24.72 12.19
C GLY A 781 -23.84 -23.63 12.41
N ALA A 782 -25.15 -24.09 12.27
CA ALA A 782 -26.33 -23.24 12.46
C ALA A 782 -26.61 -22.94 13.93
#